data_0fcbd574043f821eea78d18fb40729eb
#
_entry.id   0fcbd574043f821eea78d18fb40729eb
#
_cell.length_a   1.000
_cell.length_b   1.000
_cell.length_c   1.000
_cell.angle_alpha   90.00
_cell.angle_beta   90.00
_cell.angle_gamma   90.00
#
_symmetry.space_group_name_H-M   'P 1'
#
loop_
_entity.id
_entity.type
_entity.pdbx_description
1 polymer ?
#
loop_
_entity_poly.entity_id
_entity_poly.type
_entity_poly.pdbx_seq_one_letter_code
_entity_poly.pdbx_strand_id
1 'polypeptide(L)'
;MPALVQIGGKRSGARSRRPGVEAFLPTNLAEARARGWDQLDVVLVNGDAYVDHPTFGVPLLGRVLLARGFKVGIVSQPRWDEASFAEDFAACGRPRLFFGVSSGNMDSMVNHYTAAKKRRASDAYTPGAAPGRRPDYATAVYARRLKKLFPDVPVVIGGVEASPRRLAHYDYWSDRVRHSILADCPADLLVFGMGEVPLLEIARRLGSGEDICGLVDVRGTAVRFRDDPEQSWRALAGEPDREEIWLPTYEEICADKKVYAEFSRLYHLEHNPDNARILVQKHGGHLVYVNPPAQPPTTELVDWEYELPFTRLPHPMYGEAKIPAWEQIRFSITIMRGCAAGCAFCCITEHQGRDVVSRSEASVLREIESLQEVPGWTGVVSDIGGATANMWHMVCTDEDWHRECRRASCVYPSVCPKFGTDHGPLIELMRKARALPGVKRAFVASGVRYDLAFADEKRGDEYIRELVGNHVGGHLKIAPEHISPGVVRVMKKPGKEQFVRFKELFEKYSDQAGKEQYLVPYFISGHPGCEVKDMVELSDYLEENGWRPQQVQDFTPTPMTLATDMYYSGYHPNTGKPVHVPAGADEKAMQRALLQPHLPQYRAAAARARRVAGAGPRPRRKQVDRAMPAVQPSDSFEG
;
A
#
# COMPACT_ATOMS: atom_id res chain seq x y z
N MET A 1 -4.88 9.47 32.89
CA MET A 1 -5.97 9.37 31.92
C MET A 1 -6.84 10.62 32.06
N PRO A 2 -6.86 11.55 31.10
CA PRO A 2 -7.85 12.62 31.09
C PRO A 2 -9.15 12.12 30.45
N ALA A 3 -10.28 12.61 30.99
CA ALA A 3 -11.64 12.17 30.72
C ALA A 3 -12.03 12.24 29.22
N LEU A 4 -12.72 11.19 28.77
CA LEU A 4 -13.41 11.11 27.49
C LEU A 4 -14.52 12.16 27.45
N VAL A 5 -14.45 13.09 26.50
CA VAL A 5 -15.58 13.97 26.17
C VAL A 5 -16.56 13.15 25.35
N GLN A 6 -17.68 12.78 25.98
CA GLN A 6 -18.84 12.20 25.29
C GLN A 6 -19.53 13.27 24.45
N ILE A 7 -19.48 13.12 23.13
CA ILE A 7 -20.36 13.86 22.22
C ILE A 7 -21.42 12.87 21.73
N GLY A 8 -22.44 12.67 22.54
CA GLY A 8 -23.63 11.90 22.19
C GLY A 8 -24.79 12.83 21.89
N GLY A 9 -25.14 12.99 20.63
CA GLY A 9 -26.37 13.67 20.20
C GLY A 9 -27.17 12.77 19.26
N LYS A 10 -28.28 12.18 19.74
CA LYS A 10 -29.28 11.52 18.89
C LYS A 10 -29.86 12.53 17.89
N ARG A 11 -29.71 12.28 16.60
CA ARG A 11 -30.38 13.04 15.54
C ARG A 11 -31.42 12.15 14.86
N SER A 12 -32.65 12.63 14.88
CA SER A 12 -33.86 12.09 14.21
C SER A 12 -33.79 12.35 12.69
N GLY A 13 -34.35 11.45 11.91
CA GLY A 13 -34.38 11.38 10.45
C GLY A 13 -34.70 12.69 9.72
N ALA A 14 -33.64 13.36 9.28
CA ALA A 14 -33.68 14.34 8.21
C ALA A 14 -32.66 13.88 7.14
N ARG A 15 -32.99 14.03 5.85
CA ARG A 15 -32.02 13.84 4.75
C ARG A 15 -30.72 14.55 5.14
N SER A 16 -29.64 13.81 5.32
CA SER A 16 -28.37 14.35 5.82
C SER A 16 -27.90 15.47 4.89
N ARG A 17 -27.92 16.72 5.36
CA ARG A 17 -27.23 17.82 4.70
C ARG A 17 -25.75 17.47 4.64
N ARG A 18 -25.10 17.73 3.50
CA ARG A 18 -23.64 17.64 3.43
C ARG A 18 -23.06 18.49 4.57
N PRO A 19 -22.09 17.97 5.35
CA PRO A 19 -21.45 18.73 6.41
C PRO A 19 -20.75 19.97 5.83
N GLY A 20 -20.74 21.05 6.58
CA GLY A 20 -20.01 22.25 6.21
C GLY A 20 -18.50 22.08 6.37
N VAL A 21 -17.74 23.10 5.96
CA VAL A 21 -16.27 23.10 6.01
C VAL A 21 -15.71 22.91 7.42
N GLU A 22 -16.48 23.29 8.45
CA GLU A 22 -16.13 23.15 9.85
C GLU A 22 -15.99 21.68 10.31
N ALA A 23 -16.57 20.74 9.59
CA ALA A 23 -16.44 19.30 9.89
C ALA A 23 -15.11 18.71 9.41
N PHE A 24 -14.39 19.41 8.54
CA PHE A 24 -13.10 18.99 7.98
C PHE A 24 -11.93 19.64 8.72
N LEU A 25 -10.71 19.13 8.59
CA LEU A 25 -9.53 19.85 9.02
C LEU A 25 -9.32 21.09 8.14
N PRO A 26 -8.85 22.22 8.69
CA PRO A 26 -8.66 23.43 7.92
C PRO A 26 -7.64 23.27 6.80
N THR A 27 -7.91 23.89 5.66
CA THR A 27 -7.04 23.89 4.47
C THR A 27 -6.35 25.24 4.25
N ASN A 28 -6.71 26.23 5.07
CA ASN A 28 -6.15 27.57 5.04
C ASN A 28 -6.30 28.29 6.39
N LEU A 29 -5.60 29.44 6.53
CA LEU A 29 -5.63 30.21 7.77
C LEU A 29 -7.01 30.79 8.11
N ALA A 30 -7.87 31.07 7.12
CA ALA A 30 -9.21 31.58 7.39
C ALA A 30 -10.07 30.51 8.09
N GLU A 31 -10.02 29.27 7.62
CA GLU A 31 -10.68 28.13 8.25
C GLU A 31 -10.11 27.80 9.63
N ALA A 32 -8.79 27.96 9.82
CA ALA A 32 -8.15 27.78 11.13
C ALA A 32 -8.63 28.86 12.12
N ARG A 33 -8.64 30.12 11.71
CA ARG A 33 -9.12 31.24 12.55
C ARG A 33 -10.59 31.14 12.90
N ALA A 34 -11.43 30.64 11.99
CA ALA A 34 -12.83 30.37 12.29
C ALA A 34 -13.03 29.36 13.43
N ARG A 35 -12.00 28.54 13.76
CA ARG A 35 -11.92 27.64 14.92
C ARG A 35 -11.26 28.27 16.16
N GLY A 36 -10.87 29.53 16.10
CA GLY A 36 -10.10 30.20 17.13
C GLY A 36 -8.62 29.80 17.18
N TRP A 37 -8.06 29.36 16.03
CA TRP A 37 -6.66 28.95 15.93
C TRP A 37 -5.86 29.97 15.13
N ASP A 38 -5.07 30.79 15.79
CA ASP A 38 -4.21 31.78 15.13
C ASP A 38 -3.00 31.14 14.46
N GLN A 39 -2.52 30.02 15.02
CA GLN A 39 -1.41 29.23 14.48
C GLN A 39 -1.72 27.73 14.62
N LEU A 40 -1.33 26.98 13.60
CA LEU A 40 -1.38 25.52 13.62
C LEU A 40 -0.12 24.92 14.26
N ASP A 41 -0.26 23.76 14.91
CA ASP A 41 0.88 23.01 15.40
C ASP A 41 1.57 22.22 14.29
N VAL A 42 0.77 21.58 13.43
CA VAL A 42 1.22 20.74 12.33
C VAL A 42 0.47 21.09 11.05
N VAL A 43 1.19 21.16 9.95
CA VAL A 43 0.59 21.25 8.61
C VAL A 43 0.99 20.05 7.79
N LEU A 44 0.00 19.27 7.33
CA LEU A 44 0.21 18.09 6.51
C LEU A 44 0.05 18.46 5.02
N VAL A 45 1.10 18.21 4.24
CA VAL A 45 1.11 18.43 2.78
C VAL A 45 0.92 17.10 2.07
N ASN A 46 -0.08 17.06 1.17
CA ASN A 46 -0.57 15.84 0.53
C ASN A 46 -0.61 15.96 -1.00
N GLY A 47 -0.13 14.94 -1.68
CA GLY A 47 -0.24 14.83 -3.15
C GLY A 47 -1.63 14.46 -3.67
N ASP A 48 -2.50 13.90 -2.82
CA ASP A 48 -3.89 13.58 -3.15
C ASP A 48 -4.83 14.74 -2.88
N ALA A 49 -5.99 14.74 -3.51
CA ALA A 49 -7.12 15.56 -3.07
C ALA A 49 -7.51 15.24 -1.62
N TYR A 50 -7.97 16.24 -0.89
CA TYR A 50 -8.42 16.04 0.49
C TYR A 50 -9.78 15.32 0.52
N VAL A 51 -9.74 14.05 0.85
CA VAL A 51 -10.90 13.20 1.15
C VAL A 51 -10.81 12.80 2.61
N ASP A 52 -11.74 13.25 3.43
CA ASP A 52 -11.75 12.98 4.88
C ASP A 52 -12.30 11.59 5.17
N HIS A 53 -11.48 10.57 4.91
CA HIS A 53 -11.85 9.16 4.99
C HIS A 53 -10.72 8.34 5.66
N PRO A 54 -11.02 7.36 6.52
CA PRO A 54 -10.00 6.62 7.27
C PRO A 54 -9.04 5.79 6.41
N THR A 55 -9.36 5.54 5.14
CA THR A 55 -8.44 4.87 4.19
C THR A 55 -7.44 5.82 3.53
N PHE A 56 -7.57 7.14 3.74
CA PHE A 56 -6.62 8.13 3.26
C PHE A 56 -5.64 8.47 4.39
N GLY A 57 -4.36 8.13 4.22
CA GLY A 57 -3.36 8.22 5.28
C GLY A 57 -3.19 9.62 5.88
N VAL A 58 -3.14 10.67 5.05
CA VAL A 58 -2.94 12.04 5.54
C VAL A 58 -4.13 12.55 6.37
N PRO A 59 -5.39 12.41 5.94
CA PRO A 59 -6.55 12.70 6.79
C PRO A 59 -6.60 11.87 8.07
N LEU A 60 -6.27 10.57 8.01
CA LEU A 60 -6.17 9.72 9.19
C LEU A 60 -5.19 10.29 10.20
N LEU A 61 -3.95 10.56 9.79
CA LEU A 61 -2.92 11.15 10.64
C LEU A 61 -3.34 12.53 11.20
N GLY A 62 -3.99 13.34 10.38
CA GLY A 62 -4.52 14.64 10.81
C GLY A 62 -5.59 14.51 11.89
N ARG A 63 -6.51 13.56 11.75
CA ARG A 63 -7.55 13.28 12.76
C ARG A 63 -6.95 12.72 14.05
N VAL A 64 -5.97 11.83 13.95
CA VAL A 64 -5.24 11.27 15.11
C VAL A 64 -4.54 12.37 15.89
N LEU A 65 -3.80 13.25 15.22
CA LEU A 65 -3.13 14.41 15.84
C LEU A 65 -4.14 15.36 16.49
N LEU A 66 -5.23 15.70 15.77
CA LEU A 66 -6.30 16.57 16.31
C LEU A 66 -6.92 15.97 17.58
N ALA A 67 -7.22 14.69 17.59
CA ALA A 67 -7.82 14.00 18.73
C ALA A 67 -6.88 13.93 19.94
N ARG A 68 -5.57 14.14 19.73
CA ARG A 68 -4.55 14.27 20.78
C ARG A 68 -4.23 15.72 21.15
N GLY A 69 -5.03 16.68 20.68
CA GLY A 69 -4.98 18.09 21.09
C GLY A 69 -4.09 18.98 20.24
N PHE A 70 -3.50 18.49 19.14
CA PHE A 70 -2.75 19.32 18.21
C PHE A 70 -3.66 20.06 17.23
N LYS A 71 -3.34 21.31 16.91
CA LYS A 71 -4.00 22.07 15.87
C LYS A 71 -3.40 21.72 14.51
N VAL A 72 -4.19 21.09 13.65
CA VAL A 72 -3.71 20.49 12.39
C VAL A 72 -4.42 21.09 11.19
N GLY A 73 -3.65 21.41 10.14
CA GLY A 73 -4.17 21.79 8.82
C GLY A 73 -3.67 20.85 7.72
N ILE A 74 -4.39 20.84 6.59
CA ILE A 74 -4.03 20.02 5.42
C ILE A 74 -3.89 20.94 4.20
N VAL A 75 -2.74 20.87 3.52
CA VAL A 75 -2.51 21.44 2.19
C VAL A 75 -2.50 20.30 1.18
N SER A 76 -3.53 20.24 0.34
CA SER A 76 -3.71 19.16 -0.64
C SER A 76 -3.42 19.63 -2.06
N GLN A 77 -2.60 18.87 -2.78
CA GLN A 77 -2.22 19.11 -4.16
C GLN A 77 -1.72 20.55 -4.42
N PRO A 78 -0.76 21.08 -3.61
CA PRO A 78 -0.24 22.42 -3.83
C PRO A 78 0.46 22.51 -5.18
N ARG A 79 0.31 23.65 -5.86
CA ARG A 79 1.09 23.99 -7.06
C ARG A 79 2.56 24.10 -6.66
N TRP A 80 3.46 23.54 -7.47
CA TRP A 80 4.90 23.46 -7.14
C TRP A 80 5.80 24.24 -8.10
N ASP A 81 5.22 24.89 -9.10
CA ASP A 81 5.94 25.79 -10.00
C ASP A 81 6.46 27.04 -9.27
N GLU A 82 7.51 27.65 -9.80
CA GLU A 82 8.17 28.78 -9.14
C GLU A 82 7.28 30.01 -8.95
N ALA A 83 6.25 30.19 -9.77
CA ALA A 83 5.36 31.35 -9.70
C ALA A 83 4.29 31.18 -8.60
N SER A 84 3.84 29.96 -8.33
CA SER A 84 2.64 29.69 -7.54
C SER A 84 2.91 28.98 -6.20
N PHE A 85 4.07 28.31 -6.02
CA PHE A 85 4.28 27.44 -4.87
C PHE A 85 4.19 28.17 -3.53
N ALA A 86 4.64 29.43 -3.47
CA ALA A 86 4.69 30.19 -2.23
C ALA A 86 3.28 30.43 -1.64
N GLU A 87 2.30 30.72 -2.48
CA GLU A 87 0.91 30.92 -2.08
C GLU A 87 0.31 29.63 -1.53
N ASP A 88 0.41 28.53 -2.27
CA ASP A 88 -0.24 27.27 -1.91
C ASP A 88 0.39 26.62 -0.67
N PHE A 89 1.73 26.57 -0.60
CA PHE A 89 2.42 25.99 0.56
C PHE A 89 2.30 26.83 1.83
N ALA A 90 2.04 28.14 1.71
CA ALA A 90 1.79 29.02 2.84
C ALA A 90 0.30 29.15 3.21
N ALA A 91 -0.62 28.46 2.53
CA ALA A 91 -2.06 28.60 2.74
C ALA A 91 -2.48 28.37 4.21
N CYS A 92 -1.86 27.40 4.88
CA CYS A 92 -2.07 27.13 6.31
C CYS A 92 -1.12 27.88 7.25
N GLY A 93 -0.26 28.76 6.71
CA GLY A 93 0.75 29.49 7.47
C GLY A 93 1.91 28.61 7.96
N ARG A 94 2.76 29.23 8.80
CA ARG A 94 3.88 28.55 9.45
C ARG A 94 3.39 27.72 10.64
N PRO A 95 3.59 26.39 10.67
CA PRO A 95 3.26 25.58 11.84
C PRO A 95 4.24 25.87 12.99
N ARG A 96 3.78 25.60 14.21
CA ARG A 96 4.61 25.74 15.41
C ARG A 96 5.64 24.61 15.53
N LEU A 97 5.30 23.39 15.10
CA LEU A 97 6.11 22.19 15.29
C LEU A 97 6.78 21.73 13.99
N PHE A 98 6.02 21.29 13.00
CA PHE A 98 6.59 20.75 11.77
C PHE A 98 5.59 20.72 10.60
N PHE A 99 6.13 20.59 9.39
CA PHE A 99 5.40 20.13 8.22
C PHE A 99 5.52 18.62 8.05
N GLY A 100 4.40 17.90 7.91
CA GLY A 100 4.36 16.50 7.50
C GLY A 100 4.10 16.39 6.00
N VAL A 101 4.88 15.60 5.25
CA VAL A 101 4.81 15.55 3.79
C VAL A 101 4.61 14.13 3.29
N SER A 102 3.63 13.93 2.40
CA SER A 102 3.37 12.66 1.72
C SER A 102 3.01 12.89 0.25
N SER A 103 3.37 11.96 -0.63
CA SER A 103 2.89 11.93 -2.02
C SER A 103 1.40 11.61 -2.14
N GLY A 104 0.78 11.12 -1.07
CA GLY A 104 -0.59 10.59 -1.04
C GLY A 104 -0.63 9.07 -0.89
N ASN A 105 -1.74 8.46 -1.28
CA ASN A 105 -1.97 7.01 -1.16
C ASN A 105 -1.17 6.19 -2.16
N MET A 106 -0.60 6.81 -3.18
CA MET A 106 0.27 6.16 -4.16
C MET A 106 1.60 6.89 -4.31
N ASP A 107 2.62 6.11 -4.68
CA ASP A 107 3.88 6.65 -5.19
C ASP A 107 3.61 7.49 -6.44
N SER A 108 4.16 8.71 -6.50
CA SER A 108 3.88 9.65 -7.59
C SER A 108 4.31 9.13 -8.95
N MET A 109 5.44 8.40 -9.01
CA MET A 109 5.96 7.84 -10.27
C MET A 109 5.08 6.69 -10.77
N VAL A 110 4.63 5.80 -9.86
CA VAL A 110 3.69 4.71 -10.18
C VAL A 110 2.34 5.28 -10.61
N ASN A 111 1.90 6.36 -9.98
CA ASN A 111 0.64 7.03 -10.34
C ASN A 111 0.71 7.73 -11.71
N HIS A 112 1.85 8.30 -12.06
CA HIS A 112 2.00 9.08 -13.30
C HIS A 112 2.32 8.23 -14.52
N TYR A 113 3.00 7.09 -14.35
CA TYR A 113 3.55 6.35 -15.48
C TYR A 113 3.14 4.88 -15.45
N THR A 114 2.98 4.32 -16.64
CA THR A 114 2.85 2.87 -16.83
C THR A 114 4.22 2.19 -16.69
N ALA A 115 4.24 0.85 -16.57
CA ALA A 115 5.49 0.08 -16.60
C ALA A 115 6.33 0.30 -17.88
N ALA A 116 5.71 0.70 -18.98
CA ALA A 116 6.40 1.09 -20.22
C ALA A 116 6.88 2.57 -20.21
N LYS A 117 6.89 3.21 -19.03
CA LYS A 117 7.28 4.63 -18.82
C LYS A 117 6.45 5.64 -19.65
N LYS A 118 5.25 5.27 -20.05
CA LYS A 118 4.30 6.17 -20.71
C LYS A 118 3.47 6.90 -19.67
N ARG A 119 3.30 8.22 -19.83
CA ARG A 119 2.49 9.02 -18.92
C ARG A 119 1.02 8.59 -18.99
N ARG A 120 0.38 8.45 -17.84
CA ARG A 120 -1.06 8.15 -17.73
C ARG A 120 -1.88 9.38 -18.06
N ALA A 121 -3.05 9.17 -18.66
CA ALA A 121 -3.97 10.23 -19.04
C ALA A 121 -4.89 10.68 -17.88
N SER A 122 -4.90 9.97 -16.76
CA SER A 122 -5.77 10.25 -15.62
C SER A 122 -5.08 9.99 -14.30
N ASP A 123 -5.54 10.67 -13.24
CA ASP A 123 -5.14 10.44 -11.85
C ASP A 123 -6.41 10.26 -11.00
N ALA A 124 -6.62 9.06 -10.48
CA ALA A 124 -7.81 8.71 -9.72
C ALA A 124 -7.95 9.49 -8.40
N TYR A 125 -6.85 10.01 -7.86
CA TYR A 125 -6.82 10.75 -6.60
C TYR A 125 -6.99 12.27 -6.78
N THR A 126 -7.37 12.70 -7.96
CA THR A 126 -7.49 14.12 -8.33
C THR A 126 -8.93 14.45 -8.74
N PRO A 127 -9.44 15.65 -8.42
CA PRO A 127 -10.74 16.10 -8.88
C PRO A 127 -10.85 16.06 -10.41
N GLY A 128 -11.91 15.44 -10.92
CA GLY A 128 -12.12 15.22 -12.35
C GLY A 128 -11.13 14.23 -12.98
N ALA A 129 -10.42 13.43 -12.20
CA ALA A 129 -9.34 12.55 -12.65
C ALA A 129 -8.23 13.29 -13.42
N ALA A 130 -8.01 14.59 -13.17
CA ALA A 130 -7.08 15.43 -13.93
C ALA A 130 -5.62 15.02 -13.67
N PRO A 131 -4.85 14.64 -14.71
CA PRO A 131 -3.46 14.24 -14.54
C PRO A 131 -2.56 15.46 -14.24
N GLY A 132 -1.41 15.20 -13.60
CA GLY A 132 -0.38 16.23 -13.40
C GLY A 132 -0.69 17.26 -12.30
N ARG A 133 -1.55 16.93 -11.34
CA ARG A 133 -1.80 17.74 -10.16
C ARG A 133 -0.78 17.55 -9.04
N ARG A 134 0.09 16.59 -9.15
CA ARG A 134 1.27 16.39 -8.28
C ARG A 134 2.54 16.34 -9.14
N PRO A 135 3.73 16.68 -8.60
CA PRO A 135 4.99 16.55 -9.32
C PRO A 135 5.47 15.09 -9.34
N ASP A 136 6.39 14.79 -10.25
CA ASP A 136 7.21 13.60 -10.15
C ASP A 136 8.06 13.67 -8.87
N TYR A 137 8.21 12.54 -8.14
CA TYR A 137 8.86 12.50 -6.82
C TYR A 137 8.30 13.54 -5.85
N ALA A 138 6.99 13.54 -5.71
CA ALA A 138 6.23 14.58 -5.02
C ALA A 138 6.75 14.87 -3.61
N THR A 139 7.07 13.85 -2.82
CA THR A 139 7.56 14.01 -1.45
C THR A 139 8.84 14.86 -1.40
N ALA A 140 9.81 14.56 -2.27
CA ALA A 140 11.07 15.31 -2.31
C ALA A 140 10.88 16.73 -2.86
N VAL A 141 10.01 16.92 -3.85
CA VAL A 141 9.70 18.26 -4.40
C VAL A 141 9.02 19.13 -3.34
N TYR A 142 8.02 18.59 -2.66
CA TYR A 142 7.31 19.33 -1.60
C TYR A 142 8.24 19.70 -0.44
N ALA A 143 9.10 18.79 0.01
CA ALA A 143 10.07 19.07 1.06
C ALA A 143 11.02 20.22 0.66
N ARG A 144 11.49 20.25 -0.59
CA ARG A 144 12.34 21.36 -1.09
C ARG A 144 11.58 22.70 -1.13
N ARG A 145 10.30 22.71 -1.55
CA ARG A 145 9.48 23.92 -1.57
C ARG A 145 9.24 24.46 -0.16
N LEU A 146 8.94 23.59 0.79
CA LEU A 146 8.76 23.98 2.18
C LEU A 146 10.03 24.55 2.79
N LYS A 147 11.18 23.90 2.62
CA LYS A 147 12.45 24.40 3.15
C LYS A 147 12.92 25.69 2.47
N LYS A 148 12.50 25.96 1.23
CA LYS A 148 12.74 27.24 0.57
C LYS A 148 11.92 28.38 1.21
N LEU A 149 10.68 28.11 1.64
CA LEU A 149 9.79 29.09 2.29
C LEU A 149 10.05 29.22 3.80
N PHE A 150 10.29 28.10 4.46
CA PHE A 150 10.39 27.99 5.91
C PHE A 150 11.65 27.18 6.27
N PRO A 151 12.86 27.76 6.09
CA PRO A 151 14.12 27.02 6.21
C PRO A 151 14.36 26.46 7.62
N ASP A 152 13.82 27.11 8.62
CA ASP A 152 13.97 26.81 10.05
C ASP A 152 12.85 25.92 10.63
N VAL A 153 11.79 25.61 9.84
CA VAL A 153 10.73 24.72 10.29
C VAL A 153 11.08 23.26 9.95
N PRO A 154 10.96 22.33 10.90
CA PRO A 154 11.15 20.92 10.63
C PRO A 154 10.23 20.38 9.52
N VAL A 155 10.77 19.52 8.66
CA VAL A 155 10.03 18.80 7.61
C VAL A 155 10.17 17.30 7.84
N VAL A 156 9.06 16.67 8.19
CA VAL A 156 8.92 15.22 8.39
C VAL A 156 8.27 14.61 7.16
N ILE A 157 8.96 13.72 6.46
CA ILE A 157 8.43 13.04 5.28
C ILE A 157 7.96 11.64 5.61
N GLY A 158 6.99 11.11 4.86
CA GLY A 158 6.48 9.75 5.08
C GLY A 158 5.59 9.25 3.93
N GLY A 159 4.88 8.15 4.20
CA GLY A 159 3.97 7.52 3.25
C GLY A 159 4.65 6.56 2.27
N VAL A 160 3.85 6.02 1.34
CA VAL A 160 4.25 4.93 0.44
C VAL A 160 5.39 5.29 -0.52
N GLU A 161 5.61 6.58 -0.82
CA GLU A 161 6.73 7.02 -1.66
C GLU A 161 8.03 7.14 -0.85
N ALA A 162 7.97 7.68 0.37
CA ALA A 162 9.15 7.89 1.20
C ALA A 162 9.65 6.59 1.86
N SER A 163 8.75 5.77 2.40
CA SER A 163 9.10 4.55 3.13
C SER A 163 10.04 3.61 2.35
N PRO A 164 9.76 3.28 1.07
CA PRO A 164 10.64 2.43 0.28
C PRO A 164 11.90 3.13 -0.23
N ARG A 165 12.08 4.43 0.06
CA ARG A 165 13.27 5.22 -0.32
C ARG A 165 14.10 5.66 0.88
N ARG A 166 13.88 5.04 2.06
CA ARG A 166 14.64 5.35 3.30
C ARG A 166 16.12 4.96 3.25
N LEU A 167 16.46 4.00 2.40
CA LEU A 167 17.84 3.59 2.07
C LEU A 167 18.16 3.88 0.60
N ALA A 168 19.37 3.60 0.16
CA ALA A 168 19.66 3.57 -1.27
C ALA A 168 18.74 2.56 -1.98
N HIS A 169 18.35 2.87 -3.20
CA HIS A 169 17.38 2.05 -3.91
C HIS A 169 17.52 2.18 -5.42
N TYR A 170 17.20 1.12 -6.15
CA TYR A 170 17.07 1.21 -7.59
C TYR A 170 15.81 1.98 -7.96
N ASP A 171 15.98 3.04 -8.74
CA ASP A 171 14.87 3.82 -9.31
C ASP A 171 14.64 3.44 -10.76
N TYR A 172 13.52 2.77 -11.02
CA TYR A 172 13.16 2.27 -12.35
C TYR A 172 13.04 3.37 -13.40
N TRP A 173 12.55 4.54 -13.00
CA TRP A 173 12.25 5.63 -13.94
C TRP A 173 13.50 6.28 -14.49
N SER A 174 14.50 6.50 -13.64
CA SER A 174 15.82 7.01 -14.02
C SER A 174 16.84 5.92 -14.37
N ASP A 175 16.48 4.63 -14.21
CA ASP A 175 17.30 3.44 -14.46
C ASP A 175 18.68 3.47 -13.76
N ARG A 176 18.67 3.86 -12.49
CA ARG A 176 19.89 3.95 -11.67
C ARG A 176 19.59 3.73 -10.19
N VAL A 177 20.63 3.40 -9.44
CA VAL A 177 20.58 3.46 -7.98
C VAL A 177 20.56 4.93 -7.56
N ARG A 178 19.67 5.29 -6.66
CA ARG A 178 19.58 6.61 -6.02
C ARG A 178 19.97 6.52 -4.56
N HIS A 179 20.41 7.63 -4.01
CA HIS A 179 20.60 7.78 -2.58
C HIS A 179 19.30 7.59 -1.80
N SER A 180 19.39 7.40 -0.48
CA SER A 180 18.26 7.59 0.41
C SER A 180 17.56 8.93 0.10
N ILE A 181 16.24 8.98 0.17
CA ILE A 181 15.47 10.21 -0.02
C ILE A 181 15.89 11.31 0.97
N LEU A 182 16.38 10.94 2.18
CA LEU A 182 16.92 11.89 3.16
C LEU A 182 18.26 12.51 2.72
N ALA A 183 19.03 11.83 1.88
CA ALA A 183 20.23 12.38 1.28
C ALA A 183 19.91 13.21 0.02
N ASP A 184 18.80 12.91 -0.67
CA ASP A 184 18.36 13.57 -1.90
C ASP A 184 17.51 14.82 -1.68
N CYS A 185 16.91 15.01 -0.51
CA CYS A 185 16.07 16.19 -0.21
C CYS A 185 16.33 16.74 1.20
N PRO A 186 16.02 18.02 1.47
CA PRO A 186 16.30 18.68 2.73
C PRO A 186 15.27 18.38 3.83
N ALA A 187 14.72 17.16 3.87
CA ALA A 187 13.88 16.73 4.98
C ALA A 187 14.73 16.44 6.21
N ASP A 188 14.17 16.67 7.40
CA ASP A 188 14.87 16.49 8.66
C ASP A 188 14.71 15.06 9.20
N LEU A 189 13.53 14.45 8.98
CA LEU A 189 13.19 13.12 9.48
C LEU A 189 12.24 12.41 8.51
N LEU A 190 12.37 11.08 8.42
CA LEU A 190 11.46 10.22 7.65
C LEU A 190 10.74 9.27 8.60
N VAL A 191 9.41 9.19 8.46
CA VAL A 191 8.57 8.18 9.12
C VAL A 191 8.21 7.10 8.11
N PHE A 192 8.45 5.83 8.44
CA PHE A 192 8.05 4.70 7.63
C PHE A 192 7.13 3.74 8.38
N GLY A 193 6.42 2.92 7.66
CA GLY A 193 5.45 2.00 8.25
C GLY A 193 4.08 2.64 8.52
N MET A 194 3.37 2.12 9.50
CA MET A 194 2.16 2.73 10.05
C MET A 194 2.59 3.91 10.92
N GLY A 195 2.36 5.12 10.40
CA GLY A 195 2.97 6.34 10.92
C GLY A 195 2.29 6.98 12.13
N GLU A 196 1.17 6.44 12.60
CA GLU A 196 0.32 7.07 13.63
C GLU A 196 1.07 7.25 14.96
N VAL A 197 1.67 6.18 15.46
CA VAL A 197 2.42 6.20 16.73
C VAL A 197 3.71 7.03 16.62
N PRO A 198 4.60 6.81 15.62
CA PRO A 198 5.80 7.63 15.49
C PRO A 198 5.50 9.13 15.31
N LEU A 199 4.48 9.48 14.53
CA LEU A 199 4.15 10.88 14.28
C LEU A 199 3.62 11.59 15.54
N LEU A 200 2.82 10.87 16.35
CA LEU A 200 2.37 11.38 17.66
C LEU A 200 3.54 11.58 18.62
N GLU A 201 4.49 10.65 18.65
CA GLU A 201 5.69 10.78 19.48
C GLU A 201 6.53 11.98 19.07
N ILE A 202 6.76 12.17 17.76
CA ILE A 202 7.46 13.34 17.22
C ILE A 202 6.72 14.63 17.62
N ALA A 203 5.41 14.69 17.42
CA ALA A 203 4.61 15.87 17.74
C ALA A 203 4.67 16.21 19.26
N ARG A 204 4.61 15.19 20.12
CA ARG A 204 4.69 15.34 21.56
C ARG A 204 6.06 15.86 21.99
N ARG A 205 7.15 15.28 21.51
CA ARG A 205 8.53 15.63 21.88
C ARG A 205 8.89 17.04 21.40
N LEU A 206 8.57 17.39 20.14
CA LEU A 206 8.70 18.76 19.64
C LEU A 206 7.82 19.74 20.42
N GLY A 207 6.60 19.32 20.79
CA GLY A 207 5.67 20.10 21.61
C GLY A 207 6.19 20.40 23.03
N SER A 208 7.04 19.53 23.57
CA SER A 208 7.72 19.72 24.86
C SER A 208 9.02 20.53 24.76
N GLY A 209 9.39 20.97 23.56
CA GLY A 209 10.55 21.84 23.33
C GLY A 209 11.84 21.08 22.95
N GLU A 210 11.76 19.77 22.67
CA GLU A 210 12.89 19.01 22.16
C GLU A 210 13.19 19.41 20.70
N ASP A 211 14.46 19.42 20.33
CA ASP A 211 14.87 19.72 18.94
C ASP A 211 14.68 18.52 18.02
N ILE A 212 14.30 18.75 16.75
CA ILE A 212 14.14 17.68 15.75
C ILE A 212 15.41 16.85 15.55
N CYS A 213 16.59 17.46 15.71
CA CYS A 213 17.87 16.77 15.60
C CYS A 213 18.14 15.81 16.79
N GLY A 214 17.43 15.95 17.90
CA GLY A 214 17.46 15.04 19.04
C GLY A 214 16.55 13.82 18.89
N LEU A 215 15.62 13.82 17.91
CA LEU A 215 14.64 12.73 17.71
C LEU A 215 15.24 11.55 16.93
N VAL A 216 16.34 11.02 17.41
CA VAL A 216 17.12 9.98 16.71
C VAL A 216 16.71 8.56 17.04
N ASP A 217 15.98 8.36 18.14
CA ASP A 217 15.62 7.09 18.77
C ASP A 217 14.18 6.64 18.50
N VAL A 218 13.39 7.46 17.80
CA VAL A 218 11.97 7.16 17.52
C VAL A 218 11.88 5.96 16.57
N ARG A 219 11.23 4.89 17.00
CA ARG A 219 11.01 3.69 16.17
C ARG A 219 10.15 4.02 14.94
N GLY A 220 10.42 3.33 13.83
CA GLY A 220 9.71 3.59 12.57
C GLY A 220 10.16 4.88 11.89
N THR A 221 11.36 5.38 12.21
CA THR A 221 11.94 6.57 11.58
C THR A 221 13.30 6.30 10.96
N ALA A 222 13.68 7.17 10.03
CA ALA A 222 15.06 7.28 9.55
C ALA A 222 15.54 8.72 9.72
N VAL A 223 16.82 8.87 10.05
CA VAL A 223 17.48 10.15 10.31
C VAL A 223 18.79 10.23 9.52
N ARG A 224 19.22 11.44 9.21
CA ARG A 224 20.46 11.70 8.49
C ARG A 224 21.43 12.51 9.33
N PHE A 225 22.68 12.06 9.37
CA PHE A 225 23.79 12.77 9.98
C PHE A 225 24.87 13.12 8.93
N ARG A 226 25.70 14.09 9.25
CA ARG A 226 27.00 14.21 8.57
C ARG A 226 27.88 13.05 9.01
N ASP A 227 28.74 12.57 8.12
CA ASP A 227 29.77 11.57 8.46
C ASP A 227 30.88 12.28 9.26
N ASP A 228 30.58 12.54 10.53
CA ASP A 228 31.43 13.23 11.48
C ASP A 228 31.53 12.35 12.74
N PRO A 229 32.76 11.95 13.14
CA PRO A 229 32.97 11.11 14.32
C PRO A 229 32.41 11.70 15.63
N GLU A 230 32.27 13.03 15.71
CA GLU A 230 31.71 13.72 16.89
C GLU A 230 30.19 13.75 16.91
N GLN A 231 29.53 13.46 15.79
CA GLN A 231 28.06 13.43 15.65
C GLN A 231 27.54 12.00 15.39
N SER A 232 27.83 11.09 16.31
CA SER A 232 27.29 9.72 16.17
C SER A 232 25.86 9.64 16.73
N TRP A 233 25.02 8.82 16.08
CA TRP A 233 23.69 8.47 16.59
C TRP A 233 23.75 7.96 18.04
N ARG A 234 24.76 7.12 18.35
CA ARG A 234 24.97 6.57 19.70
C ARG A 234 25.15 7.63 20.79
N ALA A 235 25.89 8.69 20.47
CA ALA A 235 26.10 9.80 21.39
C ALA A 235 24.80 10.58 21.62
N LEU A 236 23.99 10.76 20.60
CA LEU A 236 22.72 11.51 20.67
C LEU A 236 21.59 10.69 21.29
N ALA A 237 21.52 9.38 21.00
CA ALA A 237 20.46 8.50 21.51
C ALA A 237 20.67 8.07 22.98
N GLY A 238 21.90 8.22 23.52
CA GLY A 238 22.22 7.72 24.86
C GLY A 238 22.16 6.19 25.00
N GLU A 239 22.16 5.45 23.90
CA GLU A 239 22.06 3.99 23.84
C GLU A 239 23.33 3.38 23.23
N PRO A 240 24.45 3.29 23.98
CA PRO A 240 25.75 2.85 23.43
C PRO A 240 25.77 1.38 22.98
N ASP A 241 24.91 0.54 23.55
CA ASP A 241 24.92 -0.91 23.37
C ASP A 241 23.93 -1.42 22.30
N ARG A 242 23.19 -0.52 21.63
CA ARG A 242 22.23 -0.94 20.62
C ARG A 242 22.92 -1.47 19.37
N GLU A 243 22.51 -2.66 18.92
CA GLU A 243 23.12 -3.35 17.78
C GLU A 243 22.83 -2.64 16.46
N GLU A 244 23.87 -2.38 15.70
CA GLU A 244 23.83 -1.76 14.37
C GLU A 244 24.29 -2.73 13.30
N ILE A 245 23.62 -2.68 12.15
CA ILE A 245 24.06 -3.35 10.91
C ILE A 245 24.53 -2.30 9.92
N TRP A 246 25.83 -2.30 9.66
CA TRP A 246 26.40 -1.47 8.62
C TRP A 246 26.17 -2.12 7.27
N LEU A 247 25.38 -1.46 6.46
CA LEU A 247 25.07 -1.86 5.11
C LEU A 247 26.21 -1.46 4.15
N PRO A 248 26.40 -2.15 3.03
CA PRO A 248 27.25 -1.66 1.96
C PRO A 248 26.93 -0.22 1.61
N THR A 249 27.96 0.58 1.36
CA THR A 249 27.85 1.99 1.03
C THR A 249 27.11 2.19 -0.30
N TYR A 250 26.61 3.40 -0.52
CA TYR A 250 26.01 3.77 -1.80
C TYR A 250 26.96 3.51 -2.98
N GLU A 251 28.24 3.84 -2.83
CA GLU A 251 29.25 3.67 -3.86
C GLU A 251 29.49 2.19 -4.19
N GLU A 252 29.58 1.33 -3.16
CA GLU A 252 29.78 -0.12 -3.33
C GLU A 252 28.61 -0.79 -4.05
N ILE A 253 27.37 -0.46 -3.67
CA ILE A 253 26.18 -1.02 -4.34
C ILE A 253 25.97 -0.51 -5.76
N CYS A 254 26.48 0.67 -6.09
CA CYS A 254 26.50 1.16 -7.46
C CYS A 254 27.56 0.46 -8.33
N ALA A 255 28.69 0.07 -7.73
CA ALA A 255 29.82 -0.53 -8.43
C ALA A 255 29.61 -2.02 -8.72
N ASP A 256 28.94 -2.76 -7.83
CA ASP A 256 28.77 -4.22 -7.97
C ASP A 256 27.32 -4.67 -7.66
N LYS A 257 26.71 -5.29 -8.65
CA LYS A 257 25.35 -5.85 -8.56
C LYS A 257 25.20 -7.00 -7.56
N LYS A 258 26.28 -7.75 -7.27
CA LYS A 258 26.26 -8.78 -6.23
C LYS A 258 26.26 -8.15 -4.85
N VAL A 259 27.02 -7.07 -4.67
CA VAL A 259 27.00 -6.27 -3.44
C VAL A 259 25.63 -5.64 -3.23
N TYR A 260 24.96 -5.19 -4.31
CA TYR A 260 23.55 -4.73 -4.22
C TYR A 260 22.61 -5.86 -3.77
N ALA A 261 22.77 -7.07 -4.28
CA ALA A 261 21.95 -8.21 -3.84
C ALA A 261 22.19 -8.57 -2.36
N GLU A 262 23.45 -8.49 -1.89
CA GLU A 262 23.77 -8.68 -0.47
C GLU A 262 23.19 -7.56 0.41
N PHE A 263 23.28 -6.30 -0.02
CA PHE A 263 22.62 -5.18 0.61
C PHE A 263 21.11 -5.43 0.77
N SER A 264 20.44 -5.89 -0.30
CA SER A 264 19.03 -6.25 -0.27
C SER A 264 18.75 -7.36 0.77
N ARG A 265 19.56 -8.41 0.82
CA ARG A 265 19.43 -9.49 1.79
C ARG A 265 19.51 -8.99 3.22
N LEU A 266 20.44 -8.09 3.51
CA LEU A 266 20.67 -7.56 4.86
C LEU A 266 19.45 -6.77 5.37
N TYR A 267 18.97 -5.79 4.61
CA TYR A 267 17.86 -4.98 5.12
C TYR A 267 16.52 -5.74 5.16
N HIS A 268 16.31 -6.73 4.30
CA HIS A 268 15.12 -7.58 4.36
C HIS A 268 15.08 -8.51 5.58
N LEU A 269 16.16 -8.66 6.33
CA LEU A 269 16.16 -9.37 7.60
C LEU A 269 15.70 -8.51 8.78
N GLU A 270 15.70 -7.18 8.63
CA GLU A 270 15.47 -6.22 9.72
C GLU A 270 14.06 -5.59 9.66
N HIS A 271 13.04 -6.41 9.39
CA HIS A 271 11.65 -5.96 9.26
C HIS A 271 10.73 -6.38 10.42
N ASN A 272 11.18 -7.29 11.31
CA ASN A 272 10.40 -7.67 12.49
C ASN A 272 10.63 -6.64 13.61
N PRO A 273 9.58 -5.97 14.10
CA PRO A 273 9.71 -4.96 15.15
C PRO A 273 10.42 -5.45 16.43
N ASP A 274 10.28 -6.74 16.76
CA ASP A 274 10.81 -7.28 18.02
C ASP A 274 12.32 -7.55 17.98
N ASN A 275 12.89 -7.82 16.80
CA ASN A 275 14.30 -8.20 16.69
C ASN A 275 15.08 -7.44 15.61
N ALA A 276 14.47 -6.46 14.96
CA ALA A 276 15.17 -5.61 13.99
C ALA A 276 16.21 -4.75 14.70
N ARG A 277 17.39 -4.64 14.05
CA ARG A 277 18.50 -3.81 14.47
C ARG A 277 18.47 -2.48 13.72
N ILE A 278 19.28 -1.53 14.15
CA ILE A 278 19.47 -0.28 13.43
C ILE A 278 20.26 -0.56 12.14
N LEU A 279 19.76 -0.05 11.02
CA LEU A 279 20.50 -0.10 9.76
C LEU A 279 21.25 1.21 9.55
N VAL A 280 22.53 1.13 9.21
CA VAL A 280 23.37 2.29 8.92
C VAL A 280 23.90 2.17 7.51
N GLN A 281 23.67 3.21 6.68
CA GLN A 281 24.19 3.27 5.32
C GLN A 281 24.90 4.58 5.06
N LYS A 282 26.11 4.52 4.47
CA LYS A 282 26.88 5.68 4.05
C LYS A 282 26.48 6.13 2.64
N HIS A 283 26.30 7.44 2.49
CA HIS A 283 25.94 8.14 1.25
C HIS A 283 26.90 9.32 1.04
N GLY A 284 28.09 9.06 0.52
CA GLY A 284 29.13 10.10 0.43
C GLY A 284 29.51 10.65 1.80
N GLY A 285 29.31 11.94 2.00
CA GLY A 285 29.60 12.63 3.28
C GLY A 285 28.47 12.56 4.32
N HIS A 286 27.48 11.66 4.15
CA HIS A 286 26.35 11.50 5.07
C HIS A 286 26.17 10.05 5.48
N LEU A 287 25.65 9.86 6.69
CA LEU A 287 25.16 8.59 7.22
C LEU A 287 23.63 8.66 7.35
N VAL A 288 22.95 7.61 6.92
CA VAL A 288 21.51 7.43 7.15
C VAL A 288 21.34 6.27 8.11
N TYR A 289 20.71 6.56 9.24
CA TYR A 289 20.31 5.59 10.25
C TYR A 289 18.84 5.29 10.09
N VAL A 290 18.49 4.01 10.01
CA VAL A 290 17.09 3.56 9.97
C VAL A 290 16.82 2.82 11.26
N ASN A 291 15.98 3.39 12.11
CA ASN A 291 15.55 2.77 13.35
C ASN A 291 14.72 1.50 13.07
N PRO A 292 14.65 0.57 14.03
CA PRO A 292 13.74 -0.56 13.93
C PRO A 292 12.31 -0.11 13.62
N PRO A 293 11.51 -0.91 12.92
CA PRO A 293 10.10 -0.59 12.69
C PRO A 293 9.36 -0.26 13.99
N ALA A 294 8.36 0.60 13.90
CA ALA A 294 7.46 0.82 15.03
C ALA A 294 6.74 -0.49 15.40
N GLN A 295 6.43 -0.66 16.68
CA GLN A 295 5.58 -1.78 17.09
C GLN A 295 4.21 -1.66 16.41
N PRO A 296 3.62 -2.76 15.95
CA PRO A 296 2.28 -2.74 15.38
C PRO A 296 1.28 -2.13 16.38
N PRO A 297 0.36 -1.27 15.93
CA PRO A 297 -0.67 -0.73 16.81
C PRO A 297 -1.56 -1.86 17.35
N THR A 298 -2.03 -1.71 18.59
CA THR A 298 -2.98 -2.68 19.17
C THR A 298 -4.36 -2.57 18.52
N THR A 299 -5.19 -3.59 18.66
CA THR A 299 -6.59 -3.57 18.19
C THR A 299 -7.36 -2.37 18.74
N GLU A 300 -7.18 -2.05 20.04
CA GLU A 300 -7.85 -0.93 20.69
C GLU A 300 -7.43 0.43 20.11
N LEU A 301 -6.14 0.57 19.75
CA LEU A 301 -5.65 1.79 19.13
C LEU A 301 -6.22 1.94 17.71
N VAL A 302 -6.19 0.88 16.92
CA VAL A 302 -6.75 0.91 15.56
C VAL A 302 -8.26 1.12 15.58
N ASP A 303 -9.00 0.48 16.48
CA ASP A 303 -10.43 0.73 16.68
C ASP A 303 -10.69 2.21 16.96
N TRP A 304 -9.95 2.80 17.91
CA TRP A 304 -10.05 4.21 18.23
C TRP A 304 -9.75 5.11 17.03
N GLU A 305 -8.73 4.80 16.23
CA GLU A 305 -8.37 5.57 15.01
C GLU A 305 -9.51 5.58 13.99
N TYR A 306 -10.13 4.43 13.75
CA TYR A 306 -11.21 4.29 12.77
C TYR A 306 -12.57 4.82 13.28
N GLU A 307 -12.72 5.01 14.58
CA GLU A 307 -13.89 5.63 15.24
C GLU A 307 -13.79 7.16 15.33
N LEU A 308 -12.70 7.78 14.91
CA LEU A 308 -12.57 9.23 14.82
C LEU A 308 -13.64 9.81 13.86
N PRO A 309 -14.06 11.07 14.08
CA PRO A 309 -15.21 11.63 13.37
C PRO A 309 -14.90 12.02 11.93
N PHE A 310 -14.68 11.03 11.05
CA PHE A 310 -14.53 11.24 9.62
C PHE A 310 -15.86 11.60 8.97
N THR A 311 -15.83 12.58 8.06
CA THR A 311 -17.00 12.90 7.23
C THR A 311 -17.25 11.87 6.13
N ARG A 312 -16.25 11.10 5.75
CA ARG A 312 -16.19 10.17 4.60
C ARG A 312 -16.45 10.85 3.25
N LEU A 313 -16.21 12.14 3.16
CA LEU A 313 -16.49 12.98 1.98
C LEU A 313 -15.24 13.73 1.51
N PRO A 314 -15.18 14.11 0.23
CA PRO A 314 -14.24 15.11 -0.25
C PRO A 314 -14.50 16.48 0.40
N HIS A 315 -13.43 17.24 0.60
CA HIS A 315 -13.54 18.61 1.13
C HIS A 315 -14.42 19.49 0.21
N PRO A 316 -15.27 20.36 0.77
CA PRO A 316 -16.19 21.19 0.00
C PRO A 316 -15.55 22.09 -1.07
N MET A 317 -14.23 22.38 -0.97
CA MET A 317 -13.51 23.18 -1.97
C MET A 317 -13.54 22.59 -3.38
N TYR A 318 -13.80 21.29 -3.52
CA TYR A 318 -13.87 20.64 -4.84
C TYR A 318 -15.25 20.72 -5.50
N GLY A 319 -16.27 21.26 -4.80
CA GLY A 319 -17.63 21.38 -5.33
C GLY A 319 -18.21 20.01 -5.74
N GLU A 320 -18.66 19.91 -6.98
CA GLU A 320 -19.23 18.69 -7.57
C GLU A 320 -18.21 17.85 -8.37
N ALA A 321 -16.93 18.20 -8.33
CA ALA A 321 -15.89 17.46 -9.06
C ALA A 321 -15.75 16.04 -8.48
N LYS A 322 -15.87 15.04 -9.34
CA LYS A 322 -15.71 13.63 -8.94
C LYS A 322 -14.25 13.32 -8.68
N ILE A 323 -13.97 12.58 -7.60
CA ILE A 323 -12.67 12.01 -7.28
C ILE A 323 -12.83 10.49 -7.38
N PRO A 324 -12.33 9.84 -8.46
CA PRO A 324 -12.60 8.44 -8.71
C PRO A 324 -12.22 7.51 -7.55
N ALA A 325 -11.07 7.74 -6.90
CA ALA A 325 -10.65 6.95 -5.74
C ALA A 325 -11.67 7.01 -4.60
N TRP A 326 -12.23 8.19 -4.30
CA TRP A 326 -13.27 8.32 -3.29
C TRP A 326 -14.56 7.59 -3.69
N GLU A 327 -15.02 7.75 -4.94
CA GLU A 327 -16.23 7.07 -5.42
C GLU A 327 -16.16 5.55 -5.20
N GLN A 328 -14.97 4.99 -5.35
CA GLN A 328 -14.75 3.55 -5.21
C GLN A 328 -14.78 3.08 -3.75
N ILE A 329 -14.24 3.89 -2.82
CA ILE A 329 -14.00 3.43 -1.43
C ILE A 329 -14.98 4.02 -0.41
N ARG A 330 -15.83 4.97 -0.78
CA ARG A 330 -16.69 5.71 0.16
C ARG A 330 -17.54 4.84 1.08
N PHE A 331 -17.88 3.63 0.63
CA PHE A 331 -18.65 2.63 1.38
C PHE A 331 -17.84 1.35 1.65
N SER A 332 -16.53 1.41 1.57
CA SER A 332 -15.65 0.32 1.97
C SER A 332 -15.30 0.39 3.46
N ILE A 333 -15.03 -0.76 4.04
CA ILE A 333 -14.64 -0.91 5.44
C ILE A 333 -13.29 -1.62 5.48
N THR A 334 -12.28 -0.95 6.02
CA THR A 334 -10.99 -1.57 6.29
C THR A 334 -11.06 -2.33 7.60
N ILE A 335 -10.88 -3.64 7.56
CA ILE A 335 -10.94 -4.49 8.75
C ILE A 335 -9.57 -4.84 9.32
N MET A 336 -8.52 -4.69 8.50
CA MET A 336 -7.14 -4.99 8.89
C MET A 336 -6.13 -4.23 8.04
N ARG A 337 -4.90 -4.09 8.57
CA ARG A 337 -3.74 -3.48 7.92
C ARG A 337 -2.54 -4.42 8.02
N GLY A 338 -1.50 -4.19 7.22
CA GLY A 338 -0.36 -5.10 7.13
C GLY A 338 -0.64 -6.34 6.29
N CYS A 339 0.38 -7.14 5.98
CA CYS A 339 0.22 -8.36 5.19
C CYS A 339 1.34 -9.36 5.44
N ALA A 340 0.99 -10.53 5.95
CA ALA A 340 1.92 -11.61 6.25
C ALA A 340 2.40 -12.40 5.00
N ALA A 341 1.96 -12.00 3.79
CA ALA A 341 2.25 -12.75 2.57
C ALA A 341 3.67 -12.56 2.05
N GLY A 342 4.23 -11.36 2.11
CA GLY A 342 5.58 -11.08 1.66
C GLY A 342 5.83 -11.42 0.18
N CYS A 343 4.86 -11.18 -0.72
CA CYS A 343 5.03 -11.36 -2.16
C CYS A 343 6.19 -10.50 -2.67
N ALA A 344 7.06 -11.07 -3.51
CA ALA A 344 8.32 -10.44 -3.88
C ALA A 344 8.20 -9.07 -4.56
N PHE A 345 7.08 -8.80 -5.23
CA PHE A 345 6.83 -7.57 -5.99
C PHE A 345 6.02 -6.51 -5.22
N CYS A 346 5.51 -6.85 -4.03
CA CYS A 346 4.53 -6.02 -3.31
C CYS A 346 5.21 -5.18 -2.23
N CYS A 347 4.96 -3.87 -2.24
CA CYS A 347 5.51 -2.95 -1.25
C CYS A 347 4.71 -2.87 0.06
N ILE A 348 3.57 -3.56 0.18
CA ILE A 348 2.73 -3.47 1.40
C ILE A 348 3.51 -3.94 2.63
N THR A 349 4.21 -5.08 2.52
CA THR A 349 5.03 -5.58 3.64
C THR A 349 6.14 -4.61 4.02
N GLU A 350 6.75 -3.94 3.02
CA GLU A 350 7.82 -2.97 3.24
C GLU A 350 7.33 -1.63 3.78
N HIS A 351 6.05 -1.31 3.56
CA HIS A 351 5.43 -0.06 4.00
C HIS A 351 4.58 -0.24 5.26
N GLN A 352 3.61 -1.17 5.28
CA GLN A 352 2.72 -1.37 6.44
C GLN A 352 3.25 -2.41 7.43
N GLY A 353 4.24 -3.21 7.02
CA GLY A 353 4.77 -4.29 7.83
C GLY A 353 4.14 -5.66 7.50
N ARG A 354 4.77 -6.71 8.02
CA ARG A 354 4.34 -8.10 7.86
C ARG A 354 3.25 -8.51 8.86
N ASP A 355 3.17 -7.80 9.98
CA ASP A 355 2.23 -8.15 11.04
C ASP A 355 0.83 -7.66 10.68
N VAL A 356 -0.12 -8.56 10.84
CA VAL A 356 -1.53 -8.27 10.55
C VAL A 356 -2.14 -7.60 11.77
N VAL A 357 -2.51 -6.34 11.61
CA VAL A 357 -3.20 -5.54 12.63
C VAL A 357 -4.69 -5.53 12.31
N SER A 358 -5.50 -6.10 13.17
CA SER A 358 -6.92 -6.27 12.95
C SER A 358 -7.75 -5.39 13.86
N ARG A 359 -8.85 -4.85 13.31
CA ARG A 359 -9.89 -4.20 14.09
C ARG A 359 -10.76 -5.23 14.81
N SER A 360 -11.38 -4.85 15.91
CA SER A 360 -12.38 -5.68 16.55
C SER A 360 -13.66 -5.79 15.70
N GLU A 361 -14.37 -6.90 15.86
CA GLU A 361 -15.70 -7.09 15.24
C GLU A 361 -16.64 -5.93 15.58
N ALA A 362 -16.67 -5.52 16.85
CA ALA A 362 -17.55 -4.45 17.32
C ALA A 362 -17.27 -3.11 16.62
N SER A 363 -16.00 -2.74 16.44
CA SER A 363 -15.60 -1.52 15.72
C SER A 363 -16.02 -1.57 14.25
N VAL A 364 -15.80 -2.70 13.59
CA VAL A 364 -16.19 -2.89 12.17
C VAL A 364 -17.69 -2.77 11.99
N LEU A 365 -18.49 -3.43 12.86
CA LEU A 365 -19.94 -3.38 12.76
C LEU A 365 -20.49 -1.98 13.04
N ARG A 366 -19.96 -1.25 14.05
CA ARG A 366 -20.34 0.15 14.30
C ARG A 366 -20.05 1.05 13.10
N GLU A 367 -18.90 0.87 12.44
CA GLU A 367 -18.60 1.66 11.24
C GLU A 367 -19.57 1.34 10.09
N ILE A 368 -19.94 0.07 9.87
CA ILE A 368 -20.97 -0.31 8.87
C ILE A 368 -22.31 0.35 9.19
N GLU A 369 -22.74 0.35 10.45
CA GLU A 369 -23.96 1.03 10.88
C GLU A 369 -23.90 2.54 10.58
N SER A 370 -22.77 3.19 10.81
CA SER A 370 -22.58 4.62 10.56
C SER A 370 -22.66 5.00 9.07
N LEU A 371 -22.43 4.06 8.15
CA LEU A 371 -22.53 4.32 6.70
C LEU A 371 -23.95 4.80 6.30
N GLN A 372 -24.99 4.48 7.08
CA GLN A 372 -26.35 4.93 6.82
C GLN A 372 -26.49 6.46 6.88
N GLU A 373 -25.59 7.14 7.58
CA GLU A 373 -25.57 8.60 7.69
C GLU A 373 -24.78 9.26 6.54
N VAL A 374 -24.00 8.47 5.77
CA VAL A 374 -23.18 8.99 4.67
C VAL A 374 -24.07 9.29 3.45
N PRO A 375 -24.00 10.49 2.87
CA PRO A 375 -24.78 10.86 1.69
C PRO A 375 -24.58 9.86 0.54
N GLY A 376 -25.69 9.44 -0.07
CA GLY A 376 -25.69 8.50 -1.18
C GLY A 376 -25.63 7.01 -0.77
N TRP A 377 -25.78 6.69 0.51
CA TRP A 377 -25.92 5.32 0.98
C TRP A 377 -27.10 4.60 0.33
N THR A 378 -26.85 3.40 -0.17
CA THR A 378 -27.85 2.57 -0.88
C THR A 378 -28.14 1.24 -0.19
N GLY A 379 -27.52 0.99 0.95
CA GLY A 379 -27.55 -0.29 1.65
C GLY A 379 -26.45 -1.25 1.20
N VAL A 380 -25.43 -0.77 0.49
CA VAL A 380 -24.36 -1.63 -0.06
C VAL A 380 -23.02 -1.26 0.56
N VAL A 381 -22.45 -2.19 1.33
CA VAL A 381 -21.03 -2.16 1.70
C VAL A 381 -20.24 -2.67 0.50
N SER A 382 -19.40 -1.80 -0.08
CA SER A 382 -18.70 -2.11 -1.32
C SER A 382 -17.53 -3.07 -1.13
N ASP A 383 -16.91 -3.06 0.05
CA ASP A 383 -15.83 -3.96 0.43
C ASP A 383 -15.73 -4.10 1.95
N ILE A 384 -15.64 -5.33 2.44
CA ILE A 384 -15.18 -5.67 3.78
C ILE A 384 -13.81 -6.30 3.59
N GLY A 385 -12.73 -5.49 3.76
CA GLY A 385 -11.43 -5.93 3.30
C GLY A 385 -10.25 -5.19 3.89
N GLY A 386 -9.13 -5.33 3.21
CA GLY A 386 -7.84 -4.75 3.57
C GLY A 386 -6.78 -5.16 2.56
N ALA A 387 -5.51 -5.15 2.95
CA ALA A 387 -4.40 -5.58 2.09
C ALA A 387 -4.58 -7.02 1.55
N THR A 388 -5.23 -7.88 2.34
CA THR A 388 -5.68 -9.23 1.96
C THR A 388 -6.93 -9.54 2.77
N ALA A 389 -8.08 -9.67 2.12
CA ALA A 389 -9.39 -9.73 2.79
C ALA A 389 -9.49 -10.83 3.86
N ASN A 390 -8.89 -12.00 3.64
CA ASN A 390 -8.99 -13.15 4.53
C ASN A 390 -7.77 -13.35 5.47
N MET A 391 -7.09 -12.26 5.85
CA MET A 391 -6.06 -12.31 6.92
C MET A 391 -6.53 -11.69 8.25
N TRP A 392 -7.79 -11.30 8.35
CA TRP A 392 -8.33 -10.70 9.56
C TRP A 392 -8.20 -11.65 10.76
N HIS A 393 -7.58 -11.18 11.85
CA HIS A 393 -7.18 -11.93 13.04
C HIS A 393 -6.18 -13.09 12.81
N MET A 394 -5.55 -13.17 11.65
CA MET A 394 -4.49 -14.14 11.41
C MET A 394 -3.15 -13.59 11.89
N VAL A 395 -2.66 -14.10 12.99
CA VAL A 395 -1.40 -13.70 13.63
C VAL A 395 -0.54 -14.92 13.96
N CYS A 396 0.70 -14.71 14.35
CA CYS A 396 1.52 -15.78 14.93
C CYS A 396 0.92 -16.23 16.26
N THR A 397 0.73 -17.52 16.45
CA THR A 397 0.12 -18.10 17.67
C THR A 397 1.14 -18.43 18.76
N ASP A 398 2.41 -18.16 18.51
CA ASP A 398 3.54 -18.42 19.39
C ASP A 398 4.38 -17.14 19.51
N GLU A 399 4.20 -16.41 20.60
CA GLU A 399 4.82 -15.10 20.81
C GLU A 399 6.35 -15.18 20.92
N ASP A 400 6.89 -16.21 21.57
CA ASP A 400 8.33 -16.37 21.71
C ASP A 400 8.98 -16.67 20.36
N TRP A 401 8.33 -17.52 19.56
CA TRP A 401 8.74 -17.73 18.17
C TRP A 401 8.67 -16.46 17.35
N HIS A 402 7.61 -15.66 17.52
CA HIS A 402 7.43 -14.39 16.79
C HIS A 402 8.55 -13.41 17.09
N ARG A 403 8.92 -13.26 18.35
CA ARG A 403 10.00 -12.34 18.78
C ARG A 403 11.34 -12.65 18.11
N GLU A 404 11.64 -13.90 17.86
CA GLU A 404 12.91 -14.32 17.24
C GLU A 404 12.83 -14.47 15.71
N CYS A 405 11.61 -14.49 15.15
CA CYS A 405 11.37 -14.84 13.76
C CYS A 405 11.87 -13.77 12.79
N ARG A 406 12.75 -14.17 11.85
CA ARG A 406 13.26 -13.33 10.75
C ARG A 406 12.69 -13.70 9.38
N ARG A 407 11.60 -14.48 9.31
CA ARG A 407 10.94 -14.81 8.04
C ARG A 407 10.23 -13.61 7.48
N ALA A 408 10.45 -13.31 6.21
CA ALA A 408 9.75 -12.24 5.49
C ALA A 408 8.31 -12.59 5.10
N SER A 409 7.90 -13.87 5.26
CA SER A 409 6.56 -14.34 4.91
C SER A 409 6.11 -15.46 5.87
N CYS A 410 4.87 -15.36 6.33
CA CYS A 410 4.23 -16.43 7.11
C CYS A 410 3.53 -17.47 6.23
N VAL A 411 3.41 -17.23 4.92
CA VAL A 411 2.67 -18.11 4.00
C VAL A 411 3.54 -18.71 2.89
N TYR A 412 4.82 -18.34 2.81
CA TYR A 412 5.74 -18.84 1.78
C TYR A 412 7.06 -19.35 2.40
N PRO A 413 7.66 -20.46 1.94
CA PRO A 413 7.23 -21.33 0.83
C PRO A 413 6.01 -22.22 1.15
N SER A 414 5.66 -22.33 2.38
CA SER A 414 4.43 -22.96 2.90
C SER A 414 3.90 -22.12 4.05
N VAL A 415 2.62 -22.24 4.34
CA VAL A 415 2.02 -21.60 5.51
C VAL A 415 2.76 -22.08 6.77
N CYS A 416 3.21 -21.12 7.57
CA CYS A 416 3.94 -21.40 8.81
C CYS A 416 3.01 -22.13 9.80
N PRO A 417 3.43 -23.24 10.41
CA PRO A 417 2.60 -23.95 11.39
C PRO A 417 2.21 -23.11 12.62
N LYS A 418 2.97 -22.02 12.88
CA LYS A 418 2.70 -21.07 13.96
C LYS A 418 1.82 -19.90 13.53
N PHE A 419 1.43 -19.81 12.25
CA PHE A 419 0.55 -18.76 11.76
C PHE A 419 -0.91 -19.22 11.84
N GLY A 420 -1.73 -18.51 12.57
CA GLY A 420 -3.16 -18.80 12.70
C GLY A 420 -3.89 -18.65 11.37
N THR A 421 -4.68 -19.66 10.99
CA THR A 421 -5.41 -19.68 9.72
C THR A 421 -6.92 -19.83 9.87
N ASP A 422 -7.44 -19.71 11.11
CA ASP A 422 -8.87 -19.88 11.39
C ASP A 422 -9.71 -18.78 10.74
N HIS A 423 -10.58 -19.15 9.82
CA HIS A 423 -11.54 -18.26 9.16
C HIS A 423 -12.86 -18.09 9.93
N GLY A 424 -13.06 -18.79 11.04
CA GLY A 424 -14.30 -18.74 11.82
C GLY A 424 -14.70 -17.32 12.20
N PRO A 425 -13.80 -16.51 12.81
CA PRO A 425 -14.14 -15.13 13.16
C PRO A 425 -14.56 -14.29 11.94
N LEU A 426 -13.88 -14.43 10.80
CA LEU A 426 -14.22 -13.69 9.57
C LEU A 426 -15.58 -14.10 9.00
N ILE A 427 -15.92 -15.39 9.02
CA ILE A 427 -17.21 -15.91 8.60
C ILE A 427 -18.33 -15.26 9.45
N GLU A 428 -18.15 -15.23 10.76
CA GLU A 428 -19.11 -14.63 11.68
C GLU A 428 -19.26 -13.12 11.45
N LEU A 429 -18.15 -12.40 11.29
CA LEU A 429 -18.17 -10.97 10.94
C LEU A 429 -18.97 -10.72 9.65
N MET A 430 -18.70 -11.49 8.59
CA MET A 430 -19.38 -11.34 7.30
C MET A 430 -20.89 -11.59 7.42
N ARG A 431 -21.30 -12.61 8.19
CA ARG A 431 -22.70 -12.94 8.45
C ARG A 431 -23.39 -11.81 9.24
N LYS A 432 -22.76 -11.31 10.30
CA LYS A 432 -23.29 -10.21 11.11
C LYS A 432 -23.39 -8.92 10.31
N ALA A 433 -22.35 -8.58 9.53
CA ALA A 433 -22.36 -7.40 8.68
C ALA A 433 -23.54 -7.40 7.68
N ARG A 434 -23.82 -8.56 7.08
CA ARG A 434 -24.94 -8.73 6.15
C ARG A 434 -26.30 -8.67 6.83
N ALA A 435 -26.37 -9.03 8.12
CA ALA A 435 -27.61 -9.05 8.91
C ALA A 435 -27.94 -7.69 9.55
N LEU A 436 -27.03 -6.70 9.50
CA LEU A 436 -27.28 -5.38 10.09
C LEU A 436 -28.49 -4.69 9.44
N PRO A 437 -29.34 -4.01 10.23
CA PRO A 437 -30.43 -3.21 9.71
C PRO A 437 -29.93 -2.17 8.71
N GLY A 438 -30.62 -2.02 7.58
CA GLY A 438 -30.24 -1.07 6.52
C GLY A 438 -29.13 -1.56 5.57
N VAL A 439 -28.51 -2.70 5.82
CA VAL A 439 -27.57 -3.35 4.90
C VAL A 439 -28.31 -4.32 3.99
N LYS A 440 -28.27 -4.09 2.70
CA LYS A 440 -28.84 -4.98 1.66
C LYS A 440 -27.82 -5.97 1.11
N ARG A 441 -26.56 -5.52 1.02
CA ARG A 441 -25.42 -6.28 0.49
C ARG A 441 -24.14 -5.88 1.22
N ALA A 442 -23.28 -6.85 1.47
CA ALA A 442 -21.94 -6.62 2.00
C ALA A 442 -20.97 -7.46 1.16
N PHE A 443 -20.14 -6.79 0.36
CA PHE A 443 -19.25 -7.45 -0.58
C PHE A 443 -17.81 -7.53 -0.04
N VAL A 444 -17.05 -8.47 -0.60
CA VAL A 444 -15.60 -8.57 -0.49
C VAL A 444 -15.05 -8.33 -1.91
N ALA A 445 -14.40 -7.17 -2.10
CA ALA A 445 -13.80 -6.76 -3.37
C ALA A 445 -12.27 -6.75 -3.30
N SER A 446 -11.70 -6.75 -2.11
CA SER A 446 -10.27 -6.92 -1.85
C SER A 446 -9.79 -8.33 -2.22
N GLY A 447 -8.47 -8.47 -2.49
CA GLY A 447 -7.89 -9.75 -2.87
C GLY A 447 -8.01 -10.82 -1.79
N VAL A 448 -8.31 -12.05 -2.21
CA VAL A 448 -8.43 -13.22 -1.35
C VAL A 448 -7.24 -14.17 -1.58
N ARG A 449 -6.65 -14.66 -0.50
CA ARG A 449 -5.62 -15.69 -0.54
C ARG A 449 -6.25 -17.07 -0.32
N TYR A 450 -6.39 -17.79 -1.42
CA TYR A 450 -6.99 -19.13 -1.41
C TYR A 450 -6.09 -20.19 -0.75
N ASP A 451 -4.78 -19.98 -0.72
CA ASP A 451 -3.83 -20.85 0.00
C ASP A 451 -4.08 -20.83 1.52
N LEU A 452 -4.46 -19.69 2.09
CA LEU A 452 -4.87 -19.59 3.50
C LEU A 452 -6.19 -20.33 3.75
N ALA A 453 -7.17 -20.19 2.85
CA ALA A 453 -8.42 -20.93 2.96
C ALA A 453 -8.18 -22.45 2.90
N PHE A 454 -7.21 -22.92 2.10
CA PHE A 454 -6.85 -24.34 2.05
C PHE A 454 -6.01 -24.81 3.24
N ALA A 455 -5.31 -23.90 3.92
CA ALA A 455 -4.57 -24.22 5.14
C ALA A 455 -5.49 -24.33 6.37
N ASP A 456 -6.69 -23.79 6.32
CA ASP A 456 -7.72 -23.95 7.34
C ASP A 456 -8.55 -25.20 7.04
N GLU A 457 -8.10 -26.34 7.57
CA GLU A 457 -8.76 -27.64 7.37
C GLU A 457 -10.19 -27.68 7.95
N LYS A 458 -10.50 -26.84 8.94
CA LYS A 458 -11.79 -26.85 9.65
C LYS A 458 -12.84 -25.95 9.01
N ARG A 459 -12.47 -24.75 8.66
CA ARG A 459 -13.40 -23.69 8.24
C ARG A 459 -13.15 -23.14 6.84
N GLY A 460 -12.05 -23.52 6.18
CA GLY A 460 -11.69 -22.95 4.88
C GLY A 460 -12.71 -23.22 3.78
N ASP A 461 -13.31 -24.41 3.72
CA ASP A 461 -14.40 -24.70 2.78
C ASP A 461 -15.67 -23.92 3.10
N GLU A 462 -16.02 -23.79 4.38
CA GLU A 462 -17.14 -22.95 4.83
C GLU A 462 -16.93 -21.49 4.45
N TYR A 463 -15.70 -20.98 4.62
CA TYR A 463 -15.35 -19.62 4.22
C TYR A 463 -15.54 -19.40 2.72
N ILE A 464 -15.02 -20.29 1.86
CA ILE A 464 -15.18 -20.17 0.41
C ILE A 464 -16.68 -20.19 0.02
N ARG A 465 -17.46 -21.07 0.63
CA ARG A 465 -18.90 -21.17 0.41
C ARG A 465 -19.66 -19.90 0.85
N GLU A 466 -19.36 -19.36 2.04
CA GLU A 466 -19.95 -18.11 2.52
C GLU A 466 -19.58 -16.93 1.61
N LEU A 467 -18.29 -16.81 1.26
CA LEU A 467 -17.79 -15.77 0.36
C LEU A 467 -18.53 -15.79 -0.98
N VAL A 468 -18.51 -16.92 -1.67
CA VAL A 468 -19.11 -17.08 -3.01
C VAL A 468 -20.62 -16.95 -2.96
N GLY A 469 -21.25 -17.58 -1.94
CA GLY A 469 -22.69 -17.56 -1.79
C GLY A 469 -23.28 -16.17 -1.47
N ASN A 470 -22.57 -15.33 -0.74
CA ASN A 470 -23.15 -14.14 -0.13
C ASN A 470 -22.41 -12.82 -0.36
N HIS A 471 -21.09 -12.85 -0.65
CA HIS A 471 -20.23 -11.66 -0.62
C HIS A 471 -19.56 -11.33 -1.96
N VAL A 472 -19.91 -12.01 -3.04
CA VAL A 472 -19.44 -11.72 -4.40
C VAL A 472 -20.53 -11.00 -5.19
N GLY A 473 -20.22 -9.83 -5.74
CA GLY A 473 -21.14 -8.98 -6.52
C GLY A 473 -21.12 -9.26 -8.02
N GLY A 474 -20.87 -10.53 -8.43
CA GLY A 474 -20.76 -10.94 -9.85
C GLY A 474 -19.31 -11.21 -10.27
N HIS A 475 -18.34 -10.48 -9.77
CA HIS A 475 -16.92 -10.66 -10.07
C HIS A 475 -16.10 -10.79 -8.79
N LEU A 476 -15.25 -11.81 -8.70
CA LEU A 476 -14.26 -11.95 -7.63
C LEU A 476 -12.85 -11.81 -8.22
N LYS A 477 -12.13 -10.81 -7.77
CA LYS A 477 -10.73 -10.57 -8.14
C LYS A 477 -9.82 -11.52 -7.36
N ILE A 478 -8.95 -12.23 -8.08
CA ILE A 478 -7.93 -13.11 -7.49
C ILE A 478 -6.60 -12.87 -8.17
N ALA A 479 -5.52 -13.11 -7.47
CA ALA A 479 -4.18 -12.77 -7.91
C ALA A 479 -3.26 -14.02 -7.94
N PRO A 480 -3.41 -14.96 -8.89
CA PRO A 480 -2.44 -16.03 -9.09
C PRO A 480 -1.09 -15.50 -9.60
N GLU A 481 -1.08 -14.37 -10.30
CA GLU A 481 0.04 -13.64 -10.92
C GLU A 481 0.73 -14.39 -12.05
N HIS A 482 0.94 -15.69 -11.92
CA HIS A 482 1.47 -16.60 -12.93
C HIS A 482 1.07 -18.05 -12.63
N ILE A 483 1.40 -18.99 -13.55
CA ILE A 483 1.15 -20.43 -13.36
C ILE A 483 2.42 -21.29 -13.43
N SER A 484 3.50 -20.79 -14.08
CA SER A 484 4.78 -21.51 -14.18
C SER A 484 5.42 -21.67 -12.81
N PRO A 485 5.77 -22.90 -12.38
CA PRO A 485 6.31 -23.16 -11.04
C PRO A 485 7.58 -22.37 -10.72
N GLY A 486 8.44 -22.12 -11.72
CA GLY A 486 9.66 -21.30 -11.58
C GLY A 486 9.33 -19.87 -11.20
N VAL A 487 8.39 -19.27 -11.92
CA VAL A 487 7.99 -17.86 -11.78
C VAL A 487 7.25 -17.63 -10.47
N VAL A 488 6.21 -18.42 -10.15
CA VAL A 488 5.45 -18.26 -8.89
C VAL A 488 6.33 -18.46 -7.65
N ARG A 489 7.38 -19.29 -7.75
CA ARG A 489 8.38 -19.43 -6.70
C ARG A 489 9.16 -18.14 -6.46
N VAL A 490 9.62 -17.48 -7.51
CA VAL A 490 10.33 -16.19 -7.41
C VAL A 490 9.38 -15.10 -6.91
N MET A 491 8.13 -15.11 -7.34
CA MET A 491 7.07 -14.19 -6.88
C MET A 491 6.64 -14.42 -5.43
N LYS A 492 6.99 -15.56 -4.82
CA LYS A 492 6.47 -16.04 -3.52
C LYS A 492 4.94 -16.16 -3.53
N LYS A 493 4.39 -16.79 -4.57
CA LYS A 493 2.96 -17.03 -4.76
C LYS A 493 2.62 -18.52 -4.70
N PRO A 494 1.37 -18.90 -4.40
CA PRO A 494 0.91 -20.28 -4.46
C PRO A 494 0.98 -20.84 -5.88
N GLY A 495 1.12 -22.17 -5.99
CA GLY A 495 1.21 -22.88 -7.26
C GLY A 495 -0.10 -22.95 -8.04
N LYS A 496 0.01 -23.40 -9.31
CA LYS A 496 -1.12 -23.57 -10.24
C LYS A 496 -2.21 -24.49 -9.68
N GLU A 497 -1.83 -25.56 -8.97
CA GLU A 497 -2.75 -26.58 -8.44
C GLU A 497 -3.75 -25.97 -7.45
N GLN A 498 -3.28 -25.07 -6.58
CA GLN A 498 -4.14 -24.38 -5.61
C GLN A 498 -5.07 -23.39 -6.32
N PHE A 499 -4.60 -22.72 -7.36
CA PHE A 499 -5.42 -21.82 -8.16
C PHE A 499 -6.54 -22.58 -8.89
N VAL A 500 -6.21 -23.72 -9.52
CA VAL A 500 -7.20 -24.59 -10.21
C VAL A 500 -8.26 -25.08 -9.22
N ARG A 501 -7.82 -25.61 -8.05
CA ARG A 501 -8.73 -26.05 -7.00
C ARG A 501 -9.68 -24.95 -6.53
N PHE A 502 -9.16 -23.73 -6.36
CA PHE A 502 -10.01 -22.61 -5.96
C PHE A 502 -11.04 -22.26 -7.05
N LYS A 503 -10.63 -22.27 -8.32
CA LYS A 503 -11.53 -22.06 -9.46
C LYS A 503 -12.69 -23.08 -9.46
N GLU A 504 -12.38 -24.36 -9.29
CA GLU A 504 -13.38 -25.43 -9.25
C GLU A 504 -14.37 -25.25 -8.09
N LEU A 505 -13.90 -24.87 -6.92
CA LEU A 505 -14.76 -24.59 -5.77
C LEU A 505 -15.61 -23.34 -5.97
N PHE A 506 -15.04 -22.30 -6.57
CA PHE A 506 -15.78 -21.07 -6.90
C PHE A 506 -16.93 -21.37 -7.87
N GLU A 507 -16.67 -22.11 -8.94
CA GLU A 507 -17.69 -22.51 -9.92
C GLU A 507 -18.77 -23.37 -9.28
N LYS A 508 -18.38 -24.38 -8.51
CA LYS A 508 -19.30 -25.25 -7.76
C LYS A 508 -20.22 -24.45 -6.82
N TYR A 509 -19.67 -23.53 -6.04
CA TYR A 509 -20.49 -22.75 -5.09
C TYR A 509 -21.31 -21.65 -5.74
N SER A 510 -20.86 -21.12 -6.88
CA SER A 510 -21.68 -20.20 -7.70
C SER A 510 -22.91 -20.91 -8.25
N ASP A 511 -22.74 -22.15 -8.76
CA ASP A 511 -23.84 -22.98 -9.25
C ASP A 511 -24.84 -23.34 -8.13
N GLN A 512 -24.32 -23.75 -6.97
CA GLN A 512 -25.16 -24.05 -5.80
C GLN A 512 -25.94 -22.83 -5.30
N ALA A 513 -25.37 -21.63 -5.44
CA ALA A 513 -26.03 -20.38 -5.07
C ALA A 513 -27.00 -19.87 -6.16
N GLY A 514 -27.06 -20.52 -7.33
CA GLY A 514 -27.87 -20.08 -8.47
C GLY A 514 -27.43 -18.72 -9.03
N LYS A 515 -26.13 -18.39 -8.92
CA LYS A 515 -25.60 -17.09 -9.31
C LYS A 515 -24.68 -17.17 -10.51
N GLU A 516 -24.84 -16.21 -11.41
CA GLU A 516 -23.89 -16.01 -12.50
C GLU A 516 -22.74 -15.13 -11.98
N GLN A 517 -21.60 -15.76 -11.70
CA GLN A 517 -20.41 -15.11 -11.13
C GLN A 517 -19.15 -15.54 -11.88
N TYR A 518 -18.15 -14.65 -11.87
CA TYR A 518 -16.91 -14.84 -12.63
C TYR A 518 -15.68 -14.53 -11.78
N LEU A 519 -14.62 -15.35 -11.94
CA LEU A 519 -13.30 -15.02 -11.44
C LEU A 519 -12.61 -14.05 -12.40
N VAL A 520 -11.97 -13.03 -11.84
CA VAL A 520 -11.13 -12.08 -12.57
C VAL A 520 -9.69 -12.29 -12.10
N PRO A 521 -8.92 -13.18 -12.76
CA PRO A 521 -7.54 -13.43 -12.36
C PRO A 521 -6.61 -12.33 -12.86
N TYR A 522 -5.74 -11.86 -11.98
CA TYR A 522 -4.65 -10.96 -12.32
C TYR A 522 -3.39 -11.76 -12.66
N PHE A 523 -2.71 -11.36 -13.75
CA PHE A 523 -1.45 -11.93 -14.19
C PHE A 523 -0.44 -10.82 -14.47
N ILE A 524 0.83 -11.10 -14.12
CA ILE A 524 1.95 -10.16 -14.29
C ILE A 524 2.90 -10.68 -15.37
N SER A 525 3.21 -9.83 -16.35
CA SER A 525 4.29 -10.06 -17.31
C SER A 525 5.56 -9.31 -16.89
N GLY A 526 6.72 -9.77 -17.33
CA GLY A 526 7.98 -9.05 -17.13
C GLY A 526 8.57 -9.13 -15.72
N HIS A 527 8.07 -10.02 -14.86
CA HIS A 527 8.64 -10.24 -13.52
C HIS A 527 10.01 -10.93 -13.60
N PRO A 528 10.99 -10.59 -12.73
CA PRO A 528 12.23 -11.36 -12.62
C PRO A 528 11.96 -12.86 -12.46
N GLY A 529 12.73 -13.68 -13.15
CA GLY A 529 12.55 -15.13 -13.22
C GLY A 529 11.53 -15.61 -14.27
N CYS A 530 10.88 -14.69 -14.99
CA CYS A 530 9.93 -15.04 -16.05
C CYS A 530 10.58 -14.93 -17.45
N GLU A 531 10.72 -16.04 -18.12
CA GLU A 531 11.19 -16.11 -19.51
C GLU A 531 9.99 -16.14 -20.50
N VAL A 532 10.26 -15.92 -21.80
CA VAL A 532 9.20 -15.96 -22.83
C VAL A 532 8.49 -17.31 -22.86
N LYS A 533 9.22 -18.42 -22.60
CA LYS A 533 8.60 -19.77 -22.56
C LYS A 533 7.55 -19.92 -21.45
N ASP A 534 7.80 -19.30 -20.28
CA ASP A 534 6.86 -19.34 -19.15
C ASP A 534 5.57 -18.57 -19.48
N MET A 535 5.71 -17.45 -20.19
CA MET A 535 4.56 -16.68 -20.67
C MET A 535 3.79 -17.41 -21.78
N VAL A 536 4.46 -18.24 -22.59
CA VAL A 536 3.77 -19.10 -23.57
C VAL A 536 2.92 -20.15 -22.84
N GLU A 537 3.46 -20.80 -21.80
CA GLU A 537 2.72 -21.73 -20.93
C GLU A 537 1.46 -21.06 -20.35
N LEU A 538 1.60 -19.85 -19.81
CA LEU A 538 0.47 -19.07 -19.30
C LEU A 538 -0.54 -18.73 -20.41
N SER A 539 -0.06 -18.27 -21.55
CA SER A 539 -0.92 -17.94 -22.71
C SER A 539 -1.74 -19.15 -23.19
N ASP A 540 -1.12 -20.32 -23.23
CA ASP A 540 -1.78 -21.57 -23.63
C ASP A 540 -2.84 -21.98 -22.59
N TYR A 541 -2.52 -21.87 -21.31
CA TYR A 541 -3.47 -22.11 -20.23
C TYR A 541 -4.69 -21.17 -20.29
N LEU A 542 -4.47 -19.88 -20.58
CA LEU A 542 -5.56 -18.91 -20.74
C LEU A 542 -6.46 -19.28 -21.94
N GLU A 543 -5.88 -19.65 -23.06
CA GLU A 543 -6.64 -20.04 -24.25
C GLU A 543 -7.43 -21.34 -24.02
N GLU A 544 -6.84 -22.35 -23.39
CA GLU A 544 -7.50 -23.61 -23.03
C GLU A 544 -8.69 -23.42 -22.10
N ASN A 545 -8.62 -22.46 -21.18
CA ASN A 545 -9.71 -22.12 -20.26
C ASN A 545 -10.67 -21.05 -20.81
N GLY A 546 -10.49 -20.62 -22.06
CA GLY A 546 -11.33 -19.61 -22.70
C GLY A 546 -11.20 -18.20 -22.10
N TRP A 547 -10.17 -17.95 -21.34
CA TRP A 547 -9.97 -16.66 -20.67
C TRP A 547 -9.31 -15.64 -21.59
N ARG A 548 -9.86 -14.43 -21.58
CA ARG A 548 -9.35 -13.27 -22.32
C ARG A 548 -9.16 -12.11 -21.37
N PRO A 549 -8.04 -12.08 -20.62
CA PRO A 549 -7.78 -10.99 -19.69
C PRO A 549 -7.86 -9.64 -20.41
N GLN A 550 -8.72 -8.75 -19.94
CA GLN A 550 -8.81 -7.38 -20.46
C GLN A 550 -7.83 -6.47 -19.74
N GLN A 551 -7.67 -6.72 -18.46
CA GLN A 551 -6.68 -6.06 -17.62
C GLN A 551 -5.52 -7.01 -17.34
N VAL A 552 -4.33 -6.57 -17.64
CA VAL A 552 -3.08 -7.28 -17.38
C VAL A 552 -2.05 -6.28 -16.86
N GLN A 553 -1.22 -6.73 -15.96
CA GLN A 553 -0.19 -5.90 -15.36
C GLN A 553 1.18 -6.27 -15.91
N ASP A 554 1.96 -5.26 -16.25
CA ASP A 554 3.40 -5.43 -16.43
C ASP A 554 4.10 -5.14 -15.10
N PHE A 555 5.08 -5.95 -14.77
CA PHE A 555 5.89 -5.71 -13.57
C PHE A 555 6.45 -4.28 -13.59
N THR A 556 6.13 -3.53 -12.56
CA THR A 556 6.67 -2.19 -12.34
C THR A 556 7.58 -2.25 -11.13
N PRO A 557 8.90 -2.13 -11.31
CA PRO A 557 9.83 -2.14 -10.20
C PRO A 557 9.53 -1.02 -9.19
N THR A 558 9.14 -1.40 -7.99
CA THR A 558 8.90 -0.49 -6.87
C THR A 558 10.07 -0.58 -5.89
N PRO A 559 10.67 0.54 -5.44
CA PRO A 559 11.83 0.51 -4.57
C PRO A 559 11.63 -0.40 -3.34
N MET A 560 12.74 -1.01 -2.87
CA MET A 560 12.81 -1.92 -1.72
C MET A 560 11.96 -3.21 -1.83
N THR A 561 11.29 -3.49 -2.94
CA THR A 561 10.69 -4.81 -3.12
C THR A 561 11.74 -5.82 -3.58
N LEU A 562 11.68 -7.04 -3.06
CA LEU A 562 12.65 -8.09 -3.41
C LEU A 562 12.73 -8.32 -4.94
N ALA A 563 11.60 -8.21 -5.65
CA ALA A 563 11.56 -8.32 -7.10
C ALA A 563 12.30 -7.18 -7.81
N THR A 564 12.23 -5.95 -7.29
CA THR A 564 12.97 -4.82 -7.82
C THR A 564 14.46 -5.00 -7.64
N ASP A 565 14.87 -5.55 -6.50
CA ASP A 565 16.29 -5.81 -6.23
C ASP A 565 16.84 -6.92 -7.15
N MET A 566 16.06 -7.98 -7.39
CA MET A 566 16.37 -8.98 -8.40
C MET A 566 16.41 -8.39 -9.82
N TYR A 567 15.47 -7.49 -10.13
CA TYR A 567 15.39 -6.83 -11.44
C TYR A 567 16.66 -6.02 -11.75
N TYR A 568 17.16 -5.27 -10.77
CA TYR A 568 18.37 -4.48 -10.92
C TYR A 568 19.64 -5.32 -10.88
N SER A 569 19.76 -6.18 -9.85
CA SER A 569 20.99 -6.92 -9.60
C SER A 569 21.21 -8.10 -10.57
N GLY A 570 20.13 -8.76 -11.00
CA GLY A 570 20.18 -10.03 -11.72
C GLY A 570 20.45 -11.24 -10.81
N TYR A 571 20.40 -11.05 -9.50
CA TYR A 571 20.63 -12.10 -8.51
C TYR A 571 19.48 -12.18 -7.51
N HIS A 572 19.19 -13.40 -7.04
CA HIS A 572 18.24 -13.61 -5.95
C HIS A 572 18.94 -13.32 -4.61
N PRO A 573 18.55 -12.29 -3.85
CA PRO A 573 19.27 -11.84 -2.66
C PRO A 573 19.53 -12.95 -1.63
N ASN A 574 18.51 -13.79 -1.34
CA ASN A 574 18.63 -14.83 -0.32
C ASN A 574 19.45 -16.07 -0.75
N THR A 575 19.69 -16.28 -2.03
CA THR A 575 20.36 -17.49 -2.52
C THR A 575 21.64 -17.18 -3.28
N GLY A 576 21.87 -15.92 -3.67
CA GLY A 576 22.99 -15.48 -4.50
C GLY A 576 22.97 -16.05 -5.94
N LYS A 577 21.93 -16.79 -6.33
CA LYS A 577 21.81 -17.39 -7.66
C LYS A 577 21.38 -16.37 -8.70
N PRO A 578 21.90 -16.46 -9.95
CA PRO A 578 21.41 -15.63 -11.04
C PRO A 578 19.91 -15.82 -11.29
N VAL A 579 19.24 -14.74 -11.62
CA VAL A 579 17.82 -14.71 -11.97
C VAL A 579 17.67 -14.07 -13.34
N HIS A 580 16.89 -14.68 -14.24
CA HIS A 580 16.56 -14.05 -15.51
C HIS A 580 15.80 -12.74 -15.29
N VAL A 581 16.20 -11.69 -16.00
CA VAL A 581 15.55 -10.38 -15.92
C VAL A 581 15.11 -9.97 -17.31
N PRO A 582 13.80 -9.84 -17.58
CA PRO A 582 13.30 -9.37 -18.88
C PRO A 582 13.51 -7.86 -18.99
N ALA A 583 14.77 -7.46 -19.25
CA ALA A 583 15.16 -6.05 -19.30
C ALA A 583 14.92 -5.40 -20.66
N GLY A 584 15.01 -6.19 -21.77
CA GLY A 584 14.87 -5.70 -23.13
C GLY A 584 13.43 -5.30 -23.49
N ALA A 585 13.27 -4.18 -24.20
CA ALA A 585 11.96 -3.70 -24.67
C ALA A 585 11.22 -4.75 -25.51
N ASP A 586 11.93 -5.47 -26.37
CA ASP A 586 11.40 -6.54 -27.22
C ASP A 586 10.84 -7.70 -26.41
N GLU A 587 11.58 -8.16 -25.39
CA GLU A 587 11.13 -9.26 -24.53
C GLU A 587 9.90 -8.86 -23.71
N LYS A 588 9.91 -7.67 -23.10
CA LYS A 588 8.74 -7.13 -22.39
C LYS A 588 7.52 -7.04 -23.30
N ALA A 589 7.70 -6.55 -24.52
CA ALA A 589 6.62 -6.48 -25.49
C ALA A 589 6.07 -7.87 -25.89
N MET A 590 6.95 -8.87 -26.06
CA MET A 590 6.55 -10.25 -26.32
C MET A 590 5.81 -10.87 -25.13
N GLN A 591 6.31 -10.70 -23.92
CA GLN A 591 5.67 -11.21 -22.70
C GLN A 591 4.28 -10.58 -22.50
N ARG A 592 4.16 -9.26 -22.65
CA ARG A 592 2.88 -8.54 -22.59
C ARG A 592 1.89 -9.04 -23.63
N ALA A 593 2.33 -9.23 -24.88
CA ALA A 593 1.48 -9.68 -25.97
C ALA A 593 0.90 -11.08 -25.75
N LEU A 594 1.61 -11.94 -25.04
CA LEU A 594 1.14 -13.30 -24.71
C LEU A 594 -0.01 -13.32 -23.70
N LEU A 595 -0.20 -12.27 -22.90
CA LEU A 595 -1.38 -12.14 -22.02
C LEU A 595 -2.65 -11.74 -22.80
N GLN A 596 -2.51 -10.99 -23.88
CA GLN A 596 -3.64 -10.49 -24.67
C GLN A 596 -3.50 -10.80 -26.19
N PRO A 597 -3.18 -12.04 -26.58
CA PRO A 597 -2.90 -12.38 -27.97
C PRO A 597 -4.13 -12.29 -28.89
N HIS A 598 -5.32 -12.13 -28.32
CA HIS A 598 -6.57 -11.92 -29.05
C HIS A 598 -6.70 -10.48 -29.60
N LEU A 599 -6.00 -9.51 -29.01
CA LEU A 599 -6.06 -8.12 -29.47
C LEU A 599 -5.21 -7.92 -30.72
N PRO A 600 -5.72 -7.20 -31.78
CA PRO A 600 -5.03 -7.03 -33.05
C PRO A 600 -3.60 -6.51 -32.92
N GLN A 601 -3.37 -5.52 -32.06
CA GLN A 601 -2.06 -4.90 -31.84
C GLN A 601 -1.00 -5.83 -31.24
N TYR A 602 -1.40 -6.92 -30.58
CA TYR A 602 -0.48 -7.86 -29.94
C TYR A 602 -0.24 -9.15 -30.75
N ARG A 603 -1.02 -9.42 -31.82
CA ARG A 603 -0.93 -10.69 -32.57
C ARG A 603 0.46 -10.98 -33.11
N ALA A 604 1.10 -10.00 -33.75
CA ALA A 604 2.43 -10.18 -34.33
C ALA A 604 3.50 -10.46 -33.28
N ALA A 605 3.51 -9.71 -32.17
CA ALA A 605 4.45 -9.90 -31.07
C ALA A 605 4.22 -11.25 -30.36
N ALA A 606 2.97 -11.67 -30.14
CA ALA A 606 2.65 -12.97 -29.57
C ALA A 606 3.09 -14.13 -30.48
N ALA A 607 2.91 -14.02 -31.79
CA ALA A 607 3.40 -15.03 -32.75
C ALA A 607 4.94 -15.10 -32.77
N ARG A 608 5.62 -13.96 -32.69
CA ARG A 608 7.09 -13.90 -32.54
C ARG A 608 7.55 -14.56 -31.26
N ALA A 609 6.90 -14.26 -30.14
CA ALA A 609 7.21 -14.84 -28.82
C ALA A 609 7.15 -16.38 -28.85
N ARG A 610 6.10 -16.95 -29.48
CA ARG A 610 5.97 -18.41 -29.62
C ARG A 610 7.11 -19.01 -30.44
N ARG A 611 7.52 -18.36 -31.53
CA ARG A 611 8.67 -18.83 -32.34
C ARG A 611 9.98 -18.78 -31.54
N VAL A 612 10.21 -17.70 -30.77
CA VAL A 612 11.39 -17.57 -29.92
C VAL A 612 11.43 -18.65 -28.84
N ALA A 613 10.28 -19.00 -28.27
CA ALA A 613 10.15 -20.06 -27.28
C ALA A 613 10.19 -21.48 -27.88
N GLY A 614 10.28 -21.64 -29.22
CA GLY A 614 10.19 -22.95 -29.88
C GLY A 614 8.81 -23.62 -29.74
N ALA A 615 7.76 -22.85 -29.44
CA ALA A 615 6.42 -23.37 -29.21
C ALA A 615 5.63 -23.53 -30.51
N GLY A 616 4.82 -24.58 -30.57
CA GLY A 616 3.91 -24.83 -31.67
C GLY A 616 2.77 -23.79 -31.80
N PRO A 617 1.82 -24.02 -32.72
CA PRO A 617 0.66 -23.17 -32.87
C PRO A 617 -0.16 -23.13 -31.58
N ARG A 618 -1.00 -22.09 -31.39
CA ARG A 618 -1.86 -21.97 -30.21
C ARG A 618 -2.75 -23.19 -30.03
N PRO A 619 -2.97 -23.64 -28.78
CA PRO A 619 -3.96 -24.69 -28.53
C PRO A 619 -5.35 -24.25 -29.00
N ARG A 620 -6.17 -25.23 -29.41
CA ARG A 620 -7.57 -24.96 -29.75
C ARG A 620 -8.32 -24.64 -28.44
N ARG A 621 -9.11 -23.57 -28.45
CA ARG A 621 -10.00 -23.19 -27.36
C ARG A 621 -10.93 -24.36 -27.05
N LYS A 622 -10.98 -24.79 -25.79
CA LYS A 622 -12.05 -25.63 -25.28
C LYS A 622 -13.35 -24.82 -25.31
N GLN A 623 -14.44 -25.42 -25.72
CA GLN A 623 -15.75 -24.79 -25.56
C GLN A 623 -16.05 -24.71 -24.04
N VAL A 624 -15.95 -23.52 -23.49
CA VAL A 624 -16.22 -23.27 -22.07
C VAL A 624 -17.63 -22.69 -21.99
N ASP A 625 -18.49 -23.32 -21.22
CA ASP A 625 -19.91 -22.93 -21.10
C ASP A 625 -20.09 -21.52 -20.46
N ARG A 626 -19.02 -20.99 -19.85
CA ARG A 626 -18.99 -19.63 -19.26
C ARG A 626 -17.81 -18.83 -19.81
N ALA A 627 -17.99 -18.12 -20.91
CA ALA A 627 -17.05 -17.10 -21.36
C ALA A 627 -17.18 -15.87 -20.44
N MET A 628 -16.06 -15.34 -19.97
CA MET A 628 -16.08 -14.07 -19.23
C MET A 628 -16.74 -12.97 -20.07
N PRO A 629 -17.79 -12.28 -19.57
CA PRO A 629 -18.28 -11.08 -20.22
C PRO A 629 -17.18 -10.01 -20.23
N ALA A 630 -17.28 -9.09 -21.17
CA ALA A 630 -16.40 -7.93 -21.19
C ALA A 630 -16.63 -7.10 -19.91
N VAL A 631 -15.60 -7.00 -19.07
CA VAL A 631 -15.65 -6.09 -17.90
C VAL A 631 -15.75 -4.67 -18.43
N GLN A 632 -16.78 -3.94 -18.03
CA GLN A 632 -16.96 -2.55 -18.48
C GLN A 632 -15.81 -1.67 -17.93
N PRO A 633 -15.37 -0.63 -18.65
CA PRO A 633 -14.29 0.25 -18.22
C PRO A 633 -14.50 0.95 -16.88
N SER A 634 -15.75 1.00 -16.36
CA SER A 634 -16.08 1.53 -15.04
C SER A 634 -15.54 0.71 -13.87
N ASP A 635 -15.13 -0.56 -14.11
CA ASP A 635 -14.59 -1.45 -13.08
C ASP A 635 -13.05 -1.47 -13.08
N SER A 636 -12.43 -0.64 -13.93
CA SER A 636 -11.00 -0.64 -14.14
C SER A 636 -10.31 0.52 -13.41
N PHE A 637 -9.85 0.26 -12.20
CA PHE A 637 -8.70 0.97 -11.68
C PHE A 637 -7.45 0.15 -11.98
N GLU A 638 -6.61 0.65 -12.89
CA GLU A 638 -5.23 0.25 -12.96
C GLU A 638 -4.55 0.72 -11.66
N GLY A 639 -4.37 -0.21 -10.69
CA GLY A 639 -3.56 -0.04 -9.50
C GLY A 639 -2.08 0.02 -9.83
#